data_dd103ed099b895a9400aad2bd835c838
#
_entry.id   dd103ed099b895a9400aad2bd835c838
#
_cell.length_a   1.000
_cell.length_b   1.000
_cell.length_c   1.000
_cell.angle_alpha   90.00
_cell.angle_beta   90.00
_cell.angle_gamma   90.00
#
_symmetry.space_group_name_H-M   'P 1'
#
loop_
_entity.id
_entity.type
_entity.pdbx_description
1 polymer ?
#
loop_
_entity_poly.entity_id
_entity_poly.type
_entity_poly.pdbx_seq_one_letter_code
_entity_poly.pdbx_strand_id
1 'polypeptide(L)'
;MSTNQTNENSFNRARRDYHAVGKCIPKKDSSQLLLGKPVFTDDITPRDALVIKILRSPYANAIVEDVKTDIALKVPGMVAVYTWEDVPKKRFSIAGQTFPEPSPYDRLILDRHVRSVGDAVAIVVGESEKAVDKALNMIKVKYTVLKPVLDFRKSLDNKVLVHPEDDWSSSIDTGDVKRNLIHHEEDEHGNVEKILSECDEIIEHTYRIKAAQQAYMETCRAYCEIDRYGRLHCISSTQIVFHLRRILANALDIPKSMVRAEKPRIGGGFGAKQTAVCEVYPAFVTWKTKRPSKIIYSRKECQTIASPRHEMEVTVRLGAMKDGHIRAIDLYTLSNGGAYGEHSTTTVGLSGHKSLPLYTGGCEATRFSCDVVYTNVQAAGAYRGYGATQGIFALESTVNELAEKLHIDPVELRLKNIVREGMFMPAYFGETANACALDRCIMHCADNFHWAEKYPVRDMGNGKVRAAGMALAMQGSCISNVDVGSCTLKLSDCGTYNMMIGAADMGTGCDTILAQMAAEVLDCEPDDITVFGADTDASPYDSGSYASSTTYITGMATQNAALELRENIKKIGAQMLGCAASEVDFDGKEVYIINPDGADNGAVSVSLSDIATKSQVNNTIPVDVTATYSSPVSPPPYMVGMVEIELDKETGAVKILDYQAVVDCGIPVNPNLARVQTEGGIGQGIGMALYENVTYNAGGKIAENDLMQYKIPTRQDVGNINVEFETSYEPSGPFGVKSIGEIVINTPAPALAHAIYRATGVWHRTVPFTPEKILMGMVDPDWQEKDLRVK
;
A
#
# COMPACT_ATOMS: atom_id res chain seq x y z
N MET A 1 5.97 29.89 -27.77
CA MET A 1 5.58 29.05 -28.92
C MET A 1 6.05 27.59 -28.77
N SER A 2 6.78 27.19 -27.72
CA SER A 2 7.23 25.81 -27.49
C SER A 2 6.30 24.95 -26.61
N THR A 3 5.44 25.56 -25.82
CA THR A 3 4.53 24.87 -24.88
C THR A 3 3.31 24.21 -25.55
N ASN A 4 2.85 24.70 -26.70
CA ASN A 4 1.73 24.08 -27.39
C ASN A 4 2.09 22.81 -28.19
N GLN A 5 3.35 22.67 -28.65
CA GLN A 5 3.76 21.48 -29.39
C GLN A 5 4.02 20.25 -28.47
N THR A 6 4.41 20.48 -27.20
CA THR A 6 4.56 19.38 -26.23
C THR A 6 3.22 18.83 -25.78
N ASN A 7 2.22 19.68 -25.58
CA ASN A 7 0.86 19.26 -25.18
C ASN A 7 0.12 18.52 -26.30
N GLU A 8 0.24 18.96 -27.56
CA GLU A 8 -0.35 18.22 -28.69
C GLU A 8 0.31 16.85 -28.91
N ASN A 9 1.61 16.69 -28.64
CA ASN A 9 2.29 15.42 -28.76
C ASN A 9 1.93 14.42 -27.64
N SER A 10 1.77 14.88 -26.39
CA SER A 10 1.33 14.01 -25.28
C SER A 10 -0.12 13.58 -25.46
N PHE A 11 -1.00 14.49 -25.87
CA PHE A 11 -2.43 14.23 -26.14
C PHE A 11 -2.63 13.28 -27.34
N ASN A 12 -1.82 13.41 -28.40
CA ASN A 12 -1.89 12.51 -29.54
C ASN A 12 -1.30 11.13 -29.25
N ARG A 13 -0.32 11.01 -28.34
CA ARG A 13 0.21 9.72 -27.88
C ARG A 13 -0.78 8.98 -26.98
N ALA A 14 -1.58 9.68 -26.19
CA ALA A 14 -2.64 9.10 -25.34
C ALA A 14 -3.80 8.49 -26.14
N ARG A 15 -3.94 8.83 -27.42
CA ARG A 15 -4.99 8.31 -28.32
C ARG A 15 -4.59 7.12 -29.19
N ARG A 16 -3.47 6.47 -28.92
CA ARG A 16 -3.10 5.24 -29.63
C ARG A 16 -4.16 4.16 -29.36
N ASP A 17 -4.66 3.57 -30.42
CA ASP A 17 -5.58 2.43 -30.32
C ASP A 17 -4.75 1.15 -30.10
N TYR A 18 -4.57 0.80 -28.82
CA TYR A 18 -3.91 -0.45 -28.43
C TYR A 18 -4.89 -1.61 -28.56
N HIS A 19 -4.42 -2.81 -28.93
CA HIS A 19 -5.29 -3.99 -29.06
C HIS A 19 -5.53 -4.69 -27.72
N ALA A 20 -4.57 -4.69 -26.79
CA ALA A 20 -4.65 -5.32 -25.46
C ALA A 20 -4.67 -4.30 -24.32
N VAL A 21 -3.79 -3.28 -24.32
CA VAL A 21 -3.75 -2.20 -23.35
C VAL A 21 -4.98 -1.30 -23.50
N GLY A 22 -5.59 -0.90 -22.39
CA GLY A 22 -6.83 -0.11 -22.39
C GLY A 22 -8.10 -0.94 -22.58
N LYS A 23 -8.01 -2.26 -22.70
CA LYS A 23 -9.18 -3.13 -22.85
C LYS A 23 -9.63 -3.73 -21.50
N CYS A 24 -10.96 -3.85 -21.34
CA CYS A 24 -11.59 -4.46 -20.18
C CYS A 24 -11.64 -5.99 -20.34
N ILE A 25 -10.61 -6.68 -19.92
CA ILE A 25 -10.59 -8.15 -19.90
C ILE A 25 -10.81 -8.68 -18.47
N PRO A 26 -11.42 -9.88 -18.31
CA PRO A 26 -11.53 -10.54 -17.01
C PRO A 26 -10.15 -10.86 -16.44
N LYS A 27 -10.05 -10.96 -15.10
CA LYS A 27 -8.83 -11.48 -14.48
C LYS A 27 -8.54 -12.89 -14.96
N LYS A 28 -7.30 -13.20 -15.29
CA LYS A 28 -6.86 -14.50 -15.85
C LYS A 28 -7.24 -15.69 -14.98
N ASP A 29 -7.25 -15.54 -13.66
CA ASP A 29 -7.58 -16.59 -12.69
C ASP A 29 -9.06 -16.56 -12.24
N SER A 30 -9.88 -15.61 -12.69
CA SER A 30 -11.23 -15.39 -12.18
C SER A 30 -12.13 -16.61 -12.28
N SER A 31 -12.12 -17.32 -13.42
CA SER A 31 -12.97 -18.49 -13.64
C SER A 31 -12.63 -19.63 -12.65
N GLN A 32 -11.34 -19.88 -12.40
CA GLN A 32 -10.91 -20.94 -11.49
C GLN A 32 -11.21 -20.58 -10.03
N LEU A 33 -11.05 -19.31 -9.66
CA LEU A 33 -11.43 -18.82 -8.32
C LEU A 33 -12.94 -18.97 -8.06
N LEU A 34 -13.77 -18.62 -9.04
CA LEU A 34 -15.22 -18.77 -8.96
C LEU A 34 -15.67 -20.24 -8.89
N LEU A 35 -14.91 -21.15 -9.49
CA LEU A 35 -15.14 -22.59 -9.38
C LEU A 35 -14.62 -23.20 -8.06
N GLY A 36 -14.05 -22.41 -7.17
CA GLY A 36 -13.59 -22.83 -5.85
C GLY A 36 -12.33 -23.69 -5.88
N LYS A 37 -11.43 -23.49 -6.85
CA LYS A 37 -10.13 -24.19 -6.86
C LYS A 37 -9.31 -23.83 -5.62
N PRO A 38 -8.67 -24.82 -4.96
CA PRO A 38 -7.81 -24.58 -3.81
C PRO A 38 -6.52 -23.89 -4.26
N VAL A 39 -6.32 -22.64 -3.83
CA VAL A 39 -5.21 -21.80 -4.30
C VAL A 39 -4.59 -20.93 -3.18
N PHE A 40 -5.21 -20.86 -2.01
CA PHE A 40 -4.71 -20.10 -0.87
C PHE A 40 -3.78 -20.96 0.01
N THR A 41 -2.97 -20.32 0.85
CA THR A 41 -1.97 -21.00 1.68
C THR A 41 -2.53 -22.19 2.46
N ASP A 42 -3.71 -22.06 3.07
CA ASP A 42 -4.30 -23.14 3.88
C ASP A 42 -4.84 -24.29 3.01
N ASP A 43 -5.29 -23.99 1.80
CA ASP A 43 -5.80 -24.99 0.85
C ASP A 43 -4.72 -25.98 0.41
N ILE A 44 -3.48 -25.51 0.29
CA ILE A 44 -2.32 -26.29 -0.19
C ILE A 44 -1.44 -26.84 0.94
N THR A 45 -1.76 -26.50 2.20
CA THR A 45 -1.01 -26.97 3.37
C THR A 45 -1.32 -28.45 3.67
N PRO A 46 -0.30 -29.32 3.82
CA PRO A 46 -0.52 -30.72 4.20
C PRO A 46 -1.25 -30.87 5.55
N ARG A 47 -2.12 -31.86 5.64
CA ARG A 47 -2.94 -32.09 6.84
C ARG A 47 -2.15 -32.55 8.07
N ASP A 48 -0.99 -33.15 7.87
CA ASP A 48 -0.08 -33.65 8.91
C ASP A 48 0.99 -32.61 9.33
N ALA A 49 0.91 -31.40 8.81
CA ALA A 49 1.76 -30.30 9.26
C ALA A 49 1.50 -29.99 10.74
N LEU A 50 2.59 -29.75 11.49
CA LEU A 50 2.50 -29.32 12.89
C LEU A 50 1.72 -28.00 13.00
N VAL A 51 0.83 -27.94 13.97
CA VAL A 51 0.05 -26.73 14.26
C VAL A 51 0.79 -25.88 15.28
N ILE A 52 0.89 -24.60 15.01
CA ILE A 52 1.51 -23.61 15.87
C ILE A 52 0.46 -22.61 16.35
N LYS A 53 0.46 -22.35 17.66
CA LYS A 53 -0.21 -21.20 18.27
C LYS A 53 0.75 -20.47 19.19
N ILE A 54 0.51 -19.18 19.38
CA ILE A 54 1.39 -18.31 20.17
C ILE A 54 0.71 -17.99 21.49
N LEU A 55 1.44 -18.24 22.60
CA LEU A 55 1.07 -17.70 23.89
C LEU A 55 1.43 -16.21 23.91
N ARG A 56 0.46 -15.37 24.24
CA ARG A 56 0.61 -13.91 24.12
C ARG A 56 0.57 -13.21 25.46
N SER A 57 1.33 -12.12 25.57
CA SER A 57 1.35 -11.27 26.75
C SER A 57 0.00 -10.57 26.97
N PRO A 58 -0.55 -10.61 28.22
CA PRO A 58 -1.68 -9.78 28.58
C PRO A 58 -1.28 -8.36 29.01
N TYR A 59 0.02 -8.06 29.09
CA TYR A 59 0.59 -6.80 29.59
C TYR A 59 1.24 -6.01 28.46
N ALA A 60 1.08 -4.69 28.53
CA ALA A 60 1.67 -3.75 27.59
C ALA A 60 3.17 -3.53 27.81
N ASN A 61 3.67 -3.72 29.04
CA ASN A 61 5.10 -3.59 29.38
C ASN A 61 5.41 -4.52 30.56
N ALA A 62 6.20 -5.57 30.32
CA ALA A 62 6.55 -6.50 31.38
C ALA A 62 7.80 -7.33 31.03
N ILE A 63 8.50 -7.80 32.06
CA ILE A 63 9.57 -8.79 31.93
C ILE A 63 8.98 -10.18 32.23
N VAL A 64 9.18 -11.11 31.29
CA VAL A 64 8.85 -12.53 31.48
C VAL A 64 9.94 -13.16 32.35
N GLU A 65 9.60 -13.53 33.59
CA GLU A 65 10.55 -14.09 34.54
C GLU A 65 10.67 -15.61 34.43
N ASP A 66 9.54 -16.29 34.16
CA ASP A 66 9.49 -17.76 34.09
C ASP A 66 8.29 -18.21 33.27
N VAL A 67 8.44 -19.27 32.47
CA VAL A 67 7.37 -19.93 31.69
C VAL A 67 7.33 -21.41 32.04
N LYS A 68 6.34 -21.82 32.81
CA LYS A 68 6.16 -23.22 33.24
C LYS A 68 5.46 -24.04 32.17
N THR A 69 6.19 -24.91 31.50
CA THR A 69 5.73 -25.68 30.33
C THR A 69 5.51 -27.17 30.63
N ASP A 70 5.98 -27.70 31.77
CA ASP A 70 6.02 -29.13 32.09
C ASP A 70 4.67 -29.84 31.97
N ILE A 71 3.59 -29.19 32.37
CA ILE A 71 2.24 -29.77 32.32
C ILE A 71 1.71 -29.72 30.89
N ALA A 72 1.96 -28.62 30.18
CA ALA A 72 1.54 -28.44 28.79
C ALA A 72 2.18 -29.51 27.87
N LEU A 73 3.44 -29.83 28.07
CA LEU A 73 4.17 -30.85 27.31
C LEU A 73 3.64 -32.28 27.52
N LYS A 74 2.89 -32.54 28.62
CA LYS A 74 2.26 -33.84 28.88
C LYS A 74 0.92 -34.03 28.15
N VAL A 75 0.41 -32.99 27.48
CA VAL A 75 -0.82 -33.13 26.68
C VAL A 75 -0.54 -34.02 25.47
N PRO A 76 -1.32 -35.09 25.25
CA PRO A 76 -1.13 -35.96 24.08
C PRO A 76 -1.21 -35.20 22.77
N GLY A 77 -0.24 -35.43 21.87
CA GLY A 77 -0.09 -34.70 20.61
C GLY A 77 0.71 -33.40 20.68
N MET A 78 1.27 -33.08 21.86
CA MET A 78 2.22 -31.97 21.96
C MET A 78 3.60 -32.40 21.50
N VAL A 79 4.30 -31.47 20.81
CA VAL A 79 5.65 -31.65 20.26
C VAL A 79 6.68 -30.81 21.01
N ALA A 80 6.39 -29.51 21.19
CA ALA A 80 7.31 -28.60 21.85
C ALA A 80 6.58 -27.34 22.38
N VAL A 81 7.22 -26.66 23.33
CA VAL A 81 6.94 -25.28 23.71
C VAL A 81 8.28 -24.56 23.75
N TYR A 82 8.43 -23.53 22.90
CA TYR A 82 9.65 -22.74 22.84
C TYR A 82 9.43 -21.37 23.49
N THR A 83 10.45 -20.88 24.19
CA THR A 83 10.48 -19.61 24.91
C THR A 83 11.61 -18.70 24.39
N TRP A 84 11.82 -17.54 24.99
CA TRP A 84 12.93 -16.65 24.64
C TRP A 84 14.33 -17.31 24.77
N GLU A 85 14.46 -18.38 25.55
CA GLU A 85 15.72 -19.10 25.73
C GLU A 85 16.11 -19.95 24.52
N ASP A 86 15.10 -20.35 23.71
CA ASP A 86 15.24 -21.31 22.60
C ASP A 86 15.55 -20.66 21.26
N VAL A 87 15.33 -19.34 21.13
CA VAL A 87 15.41 -18.60 19.87
C VAL A 87 16.75 -17.86 19.73
N PRO A 88 17.19 -17.55 18.48
CA PRO A 88 18.33 -16.68 18.25
C PRO A 88 18.20 -15.33 18.96
N LYS A 89 19.34 -14.77 19.44
CA LYS A 89 19.39 -13.50 20.18
C LYS A 89 19.73 -12.30 19.29
N LYS A 90 19.68 -12.47 17.98
CA LYS A 90 19.97 -11.43 17.00
C LYS A 90 18.68 -10.67 16.69
N ARG A 91 18.72 -9.34 16.87
CA ARG A 91 17.58 -8.49 16.50
C ARG A 91 17.48 -8.35 15.00
N PHE A 92 16.25 -8.21 14.52
CA PHE A 92 15.91 -8.05 13.11
C PHE A 92 14.69 -7.14 12.96
N SER A 93 14.44 -6.67 11.73
CA SER A 93 13.21 -6.00 11.34
C SER A 93 12.31 -6.97 10.57
N ILE A 94 11.00 -6.87 10.77
CA ILE A 94 10.00 -7.61 9.97
C ILE A 94 9.44 -6.78 8.80
N ALA A 95 9.88 -5.53 8.64
CA ALA A 95 9.48 -4.67 7.53
C ALA A 95 10.11 -5.14 6.21
N GLY A 96 9.27 -5.26 5.18
CA GLY A 96 9.69 -5.64 3.84
C GLY A 96 9.80 -4.44 2.93
N GLN A 97 10.95 -3.82 2.96
CA GLN A 97 11.30 -2.67 2.13
C GLN A 97 12.76 -2.80 1.70
N THR A 98 13.30 -1.98 0.87
CA THR A 98 14.68 -1.94 0.38
C THR A 98 15.75 -2.68 1.24
N PHE A 99 17.01 -2.61 0.89
CA PHE A 99 18.11 -3.12 1.69
C PHE A 99 19.32 -2.16 1.58
N PRO A 100 19.93 -1.72 2.73
CA PRO A 100 19.44 -1.95 4.10
C PRO A 100 18.03 -1.35 4.31
N GLU A 101 17.20 -2.01 5.15
CA GLU A 101 15.87 -1.49 5.43
C GLU A 101 15.97 -0.20 6.25
N PRO A 102 15.22 0.86 5.91
CA PRO A 102 15.15 2.09 6.71
C PRO A 102 14.23 1.88 7.94
N SER A 103 14.50 0.84 8.71
CA SER A 103 13.71 0.39 9.86
C SER A 103 14.63 -0.06 10.97
N PRO A 104 14.30 0.17 12.24
CA PRO A 104 15.09 -0.33 13.35
C PRO A 104 15.14 -1.86 13.39
N TYR A 105 16.28 -2.39 13.80
CA TYR A 105 16.45 -3.78 14.20
C TYR A 105 16.14 -3.87 15.70
N ASP A 106 14.87 -3.98 16.03
CA ASP A 106 14.37 -3.84 17.40
C ASP A 106 13.59 -5.06 17.90
N ARG A 107 13.41 -6.10 17.05
CA ARG A 107 12.59 -7.28 17.33
C ARG A 107 13.43 -8.56 17.44
N LEU A 108 13.02 -9.45 18.35
CA LEU A 108 13.43 -10.86 18.40
C LEU A 108 12.24 -11.77 18.04
N ILE A 109 12.47 -13.04 17.69
CA ILE A 109 11.38 -14.03 17.48
C ILE A 109 10.52 -14.14 18.74
N LEU A 110 11.16 -14.30 19.90
CA LEU A 110 10.59 -14.19 21.24
C LEU A 110 11.53 -13.34 22.09
N ASP A 111 10.99 -12.35 22.79
CA ASP A 111 11.76 -11.50 23.70
C ASP A 111 11.31 -11.75 25.15
N ARG A 112 12.27 -11.65 26.08
CA ARG A 112 11.98 -11.66 27.52
C ARG A 112 11.22 -10.39 27.94
N HIS A 113 11.50 -9.26 27.30
CA HIS A 113 10.81 -7.99 27.50
C HIS A 113 9.64 -7.88 26.50
N VAL A 114 8.41 -8.00 26.96
CA VAL A 114 7.19 -7.75 26.18
C VAL A 114 6.82 -6.28 26.24
N ARG A 115 6.51 -5.67 25.09
CA ARG A 115 6.35 -4.21 24.91
C ARG A 115 4.96 -3.80 24.48
N SER A 116 4.09 -4.78 24.14
CA SER A 116 2.69 -4.53 23.84
C SER A 116 1.81 -5.67 24.29
N VAL A 117 0.52 -5.39 24.52
CA VAL A 117 -0.46 -6.45 24.72
C VAL A 117 -0.55 -7.28 23.43
N GLY A 118 -0.29 -8.58 23.55
CA GLY A 118 -0.28 -9.47 22.38
C GLY A 118 1.11 -9.88 21.91
N ASP A 119 2.19 -9.32 22.47
CA ASP A 119 3.55 -9.77 22.19
C ASP A 119 3.71 -11.27 22.46
N ALA A 120 4.52 -11.94 21.64
CA ALA A 120 4.75 -13.36 21.73
C ALA A 120 5.61 -13.72 22.94
N VAL A 121 5.12 -14.64 23.78
CA VAL A 121 5.79 -15.13 24.98
C VAL A 121 6.31 -16.55 24.77
N ALA A 122 5.54 -17.41 24.10
CA ALA A 122 5.98 -18.77 23.78
C ALA A 122 5.34 -19.26 22.46
N ILE A 123 6.08 -20.11 21.76
CA ILE A 123 5.60 -20.84 20.57
C ILE A 123 5.17 -22.22 21.00
N VAL A 124 3.88 -22.54 20.88
CA VAL A 124 3.29 -23.81 21.29
C VAL A 124 3.00 -24.67 20.07
N VAL A 125 3.59 -25.87 20.02
CA VAL A 125 3.64 -26.73 18.83
C VAL A 125 3.06 -28.09 19.13
N GLY A 126 2.10 -28.54 18.30
CA GLY A 126 1.47 -29.84 18.43
C GLY A 126 0.99 -30.42 17.11
N GLU A 127 0.48 -31.67 17.15
CA GLU A 127 0.00 -32.41 15.97
C GLU A 127 -1.46 -32.08 15.62
N SER A 128 -2.15 -31.30 16.48
CA SER A 128 -3.52 -30.88 16.24
C SER A 128 -3.84 -29.58 16.99
N GLU A 129 -4.79 -28.79 16.48
CA GLU A 129 -5.28 -27.61 17.17
C GLU A 129 -5.79 -27.90 18.57
N LYS A 130 -6.53 -29.01 18.74
CA LYS A 130 -7.07 -29.43 20.02
C LYS A 130 -5.98 -29.67 21.07
N ALA A 131 -4.86 -30.28 20.69
CA ALA A 131 -3.73 -30.51 21.58
C ALA A 131 -3.08 -29.15 21.98
N VAL A 132 -2.84 -28.29 21.02
CA VAL A 132 -2.21 -26.99 21.23
C VAL A 132 -3.08 -26.06 22.07
N ASP A 133 -4.41 -26.01 21.82
CA ASP A 133 -5.34 -25.19 22.61
C ASP A 133 -5.40 -25.65 24.07
N LYS A 134 -5.42 -26.96 24.28
CA LYS A 134 -5.38 -27.55 25.64
C LYS A 134 -4.07 -27.19 26.34
N ALA A 135 -2.94 -27.27 25.65
CA ALA A 135 -1.63 -26.97 26.19
C ALA A 135 -1.47 -25.47 26.55
N LEU A 136 -1.92 -24.58 25.67
CA LEU A 136 -1.91 -23.13 25.91
C LEU A 136 -2.55 -22.76 27.26
N ASN A 137 -3.71 -23.39 27.60
CA ASN A 137 -4.40 -23.14 28.84
C ASN A 137 -3.69 -23.68 30.10
N MET A 138 -2.66 -24.52 29.92
CA MET A 138 -1.89 -25.14 31.02
C MET A 138 -0.55 -24.44 31.27
N ILE A 139 -0.11 -23.57 30.38
CA ILE A 139 1.14 -22.79 30.55
C ILE A 139 0.89 -21.68 31.56
N LYS A 140 1.79 -21.57 32.54
CA LYS A 140 1.78 -20.48 33.53
C LYS A 140 3.00 -19.61 33.32
N VAL A 141 2.79 -18.31 33.24
CA VAL A 141 3.86 -17.32 33.08
C VAL A 141 3.92 -16.43 34.31
N LYS A 142 5.14 -16.21 34.79
CA LYS A 142 5.42 -15.22 35.84
C LYS A 142 5.97 -13.95 35.19
N TYR A 143 5.34 -12.82 35.51
CA TYR A 143 5.73 -11.52 34.96
C TYR A 143 6.16 -10.56 36.09
N THR A 144 7.13 -9.71 35.78
CA THR A 144 7.36 -8.45 36.47
C THR A 144 6.76 -7.34 35.62
N VAL A 145 5.62 -6.79 36.04
CA VAL A 145 4.87 -5.79 35.26
C VAL A 145 5.53 -4.43 35.44
N LEU A 146 5.78 -3.72 34.35
CA LEU A 146 6.39 -2.41 34.28
C LEU A 146 5.34 -1.35 33.91
N LYS A 147 5.65 -0.07 34.16
CA LYS A 147 4.80 1.03 33.74
C LYS A 147 4.85 1.20 32.22
N PRO A 148 3.73 1.20 31.48
CA PRO A 148 3.73 1.43 30.05
C PRO A 148 3.67 2.92 29.70
N VAL A 149 4.14 3.26 28.49
CA VAL A 149 3.90 4.53 27.79
C VAL A 149 2.84 4.28 26.72
N LEU A 150 1.62 4.74 26.91
CA LEU A 150 0.48 4.47 26.00
C LEU A 150 0.10 5.69 25.15
N ASP A 151 0.37 6.90 25.63
CA ASP A 151 0.09 8.16 24.91
C ASP A 151 1.35 8.62 24.17
N PHE A 152 1.33 8.55 22.84
CA PHE A 152 2.47 8.92 22.00
C PHE A 152 2.88 10.40 22.13
N ARG A 153 1.94 11.28 22.46
CA ARG A 153 2.22 12.72 22.71
C ARG A 153 3.12 12.96 23.93
N LYS A 154 3.26 11.95 24.78
CA LYS A 154 4.08 11.99 26.02
C LYS A 154 5.25 11.04 25.97
N SER A 155 5.53 10.46 24.79
CA SER A 155 6.57 9.43 24.67
C SER A 155 7.95 10.00 24.43
N LEU A 156 8.04 11.04 23.63
CA LEU A 156 9.33 11.70 23.37
C LEU A 156 9.92 12.19 24.71
N ASP A 157 11.18 11.88 24.93
CA ASP A 157 11.92 12.23 26.15
C ASP A 157 11.30 11.68 27.46
N ASN A 158 10.46 10.64 27.38
CA ASN A 158 9.88 10.02 28.56
C ASN A 158 10.94 9.24 29.34
N LYS A 159 10.84 9.26 30.68
CA LYS A 159 11.74 8.50 31.56
C LYS A 159 11.61 6.99 31.43
N VAL A 160 10.41 6.52 30.99
CA VAL A 160 10.18 5.10 30.69
C VAL A 160 10.54 4.87 29.25
N LEU A 161 11.57 4.03 29.02
CA LEU A 161 12.00 3.65 27.67
C LEU A 161 11.28 2.38 27.24
N VAL A 162 10.80 2.37 25.99
CA VAL A 162 10.18 1.19 25.37
C VAL A 162 11.28 0.17 25.00
N HIS A 163 12.43 0.66 24.56
CA HIS A 163 13.62 -0.12 24.26
C HIS A 163 14.82 0.36 25.11
N PRO A 164 14.94 -0.13 26.36
CA PRO A 164 16.06 0.25 27.23
C PRO A 164 17.37 -0.48 26.89
N GLU A 165 17.33 -1.52 26.05
CA GLU A 165 18.46 -2.39 25.71
C GLU A 165 19.51 -1.65 24.87
N ASP A 166 20.77 -2.10 24.95
CA ASP A 166 21.89 -1.50 24.21
C ASP A 166 22.15 -2.18 22.85
N ASP A 167 21.45 -3.26 22.54
CA ASP A 167 21.56 -4.01 21.28
C ASP A 167 20.58 -3.53 20.17
N TRP A 168 19.88 -2.40 20.40
CA TRP A 168 19.08 -1.71 19.38
C TRP A 168 20.00 -1.10 18.31
N SER A 169 19.59 -1.16 17.05
CA SER A 169 20.31 -0.54 15.93
C SER A 169 19.35 -0.12 14.82
N SER A 170 19.78 0.81 13.98
CA SER A 170 19.08 1.23 12.77
C SER A 170 20.06 1.39 11.61
N SER A 171 19.61 1.19 10.40
CA SER A 171 20.42 1.44 9.20
C SER A 171 20.52 2.92 8.84
N ILE A 172 19.65 3.76 9.43
CA ILE A 172 19.62 5.21 9.27
C ILE A 172 19.77 5.88 10.63
N ASP A 173 20.54 6.96 10.66
CA ASP A 173 20.86 7.72 11.87
C ASP A 173 19.94 8.92 12.05
N THR A 174 18.62 8.65 12.18
CA THR A 174 17.59 9.69 12.34
C THR A 174 16.71 9.45 13.56
N GLY A 175 17.05 8.45 14.39
CA GLY A 175 16.36 8.10 15.62
C GLY A 175 17.24 8.15 16.84
N ASP A 176 16.63 8.21 18.01
CA ASP A 176 17.29 8.09 19.31
C ASP A 176 16.41 7.28 20.27
N VAL A 177 16.75 6.00 20.41
CA VAL A 177 15.99 5.07 21.25
C VAL A 177 15.95 5.48 22.73
N LYS A 178 16.97 6.20 23.21
CA LYS A 178 17.02 6.71 24.61
C LYS A 178 16.08 7.91 24.82
N ARG A 179 15.48 8.43 23.75
CA ARG A 179 14.43 9.43 23.76
C ARG A 179 13.06 8.87 23.38
N ASN A 180 12.94 7.56 23.18
CA ASN A 180 11.80 6.90 22.53
C ASN A 180 11.54 7.42 21.10
N LEU A 181 12.52 7.96 20.40
CA LEU A 181 12.42 8.50 19.05
C LEU A 181 12.83 7.42 18.04
N ILE A 182 11.93 7.03 17.15
CA ILE A 182 12.19 6.11 16.05
C ILE A 182 12.84 6.86 14.90
N HIS A 183 12.29 8.04 14.56
CA HIS A 183 12.70 8.82 13.40
C HIS A 183 12.34 10.28 13.56
N HIS A 184 13.23 11.16 13.07
CA HIS A 184 13.02 12.60 12.90
C HIS A 184 13.44 12.98 11.49
N GLU A 185 12.65 13.86 10.85
CA GLU A 185 12.93 14.41 9.53
C GLU A 185 12.50 15.87 9.48
N GLU A 186 13.28 16.69 8.79
CA GLU A 186 12.93 18.09 8.46
C GLU A 186 13.40 18.39 7.04
N ASP A 187 12.52 18.98 6.23
CA ASP A 187 12.77 19.40 4.85
C ASP A 187 12.10 20.73 4.60
N GLU A 188 12.89 21.79 4.29
CA GLU A 188 12.40 23.13 4.06
C GLU A 188 12.87 23.68 2.70
N HIS A 189 11.93 24.15 1.92
CA HIS A 189 12.16 24.85 0.66
C HIS A 189 11.67 26.29 0.75
N GLY A 190 12.53 27.25 0.52
CA GLY A 190 12.26 28.66 0.73
C GLY A 190 12.41 29.08 2.20
N ASN A 191 11.81 30.21 2.58
CA ASN A 191 11.79 30.69 3.96
C ASN A 191 10.35 30.81 4.43
N VAL A 192 9.85 29.74 5.05
CA VAL A 192 8.44 29.61 5.42
C VAL A 192 8.01 30.70 6.41
N GLU A 193 8.80 30.97 7.44
CA GLU A 193 8.43 32.00 8.45
C GLU A 193 8.33 33.39 7.85
N LYS A 194 9.26 33.73 6.94
CA LYS A 194 9.22 35.01 6.24
C LYS A 194 7.96 35.14 5.39
N ILE A 195 7.70 34.14 4.55
CA ILE A 195 6.54 34.19 3.64
C ILE A 195 5.22 34.18 4.42
N LEU A 196 5.10 33.37 5.48
CA LEU A 196 3.93 33.40 6.37
C LEU A 196 3.68 34.78 6.95
N SER A 197 4.74 35.50 7.37
CA SER A 197 4.61 36.86 7.93
C SER A 197 4.13 37.91 6.90
N GLU A 198 4.21 37.62 5.62
CA GLU A 198 3.77 38.47 4.51
C GLU A 198 2.37 38.14 4.00
N CYS A 199 1.75 37.04 4.50
CA CYS A 199 0.43 36.61 4.09
C CYS A 199 -0.69 37.44 4.77
N ASP A 200 -1.79 37.65 4.05
CA ASP A 200 -2.99 38.29 4.60
C ASP A 200 -3.73 37.42 5.58
N GLU A 201 -3.75 36.09 5.31
CA GLU A 201 -4.45 35.10 6.09
C GLU A 201 -3.53 33.93 6.43
N ILE A 202 -3.57 33.51 7.71
CA ILE A 202 -2.89 32.31 8.19
C ILE A 202 -3.93 31.42 8.86
N ILE A 203 -3.94 30.13 8.48
CA ILE A 203 -4.74 29.10 9.15
C ILE A 203 -3.78 28.11 9.78
N GLU A 204 -3.97 27.83 11.07
CA GLU A 204 -3.16 26.87 11.82
C GLU A 204 -4.06 25.96 12.61
N HIS A 205 -4.02 24.64 12.29
CA HIS A 205 -4.78 23.63 13.02
C HIS A 205 -4.04 22.30 13.10
N THR A 206 -4.36 21.54 14.17
CA THR A 206 -3.91 20.16 14.34
C THR A 206 -5.06 19.19 14.07
N TYR A 207 -4.80 18.24 13.16
CA TYR A 207 -5.71 17.18 12.74
C TYR A 207 -5.28 15.87 13.37
N ARG A 208 -6.27 15.05 13.82
CA ARG A 208 -6.02 13.78 14.49
C ARG A 208 -6.59 12.63 13.68
N ILE A 209 -5.72 11.70 13.33
CA ILE A 209 -6.08 10.53 12.55
C ILE A 209 -5.82 9.29 13.42
N LYS A 210 -6.89 8.58 13.78
CA LYS A 210 -6.79 7.35 14.57
C LYS A 210 -6.19 6.21 13.75
N ALA A 211 -5.66 5.21 14.46
CA ALA A 211 -5.25 3.97 13.82
C ALA A 211 -6.46 3.25 13.22
N ALA A 212 -6.25 2.55 12.11
CA ALA A 212 -7.25 1.74 11.43
C ALA A 212 -6.63 0.43 10.94
N GLN A 213 -7.39 -0.66 10.99
CA GLN A 213 -6.98 -1.99 10.53
C GLN A 213 -7.28 -2.19 9.04
N GLN A 214 -6.39 -2.88 8.32
CA GLN A 214 -6.56 -3.14 6.88
C GLN A 214 -7.73 -4.08 6.60
N ALA A 215 -8.13 -4.90 7.56
CA ALA A 215 -9.28 -5.79 7.52
C ALA A 215 -9.33 -6.72 6.28
N TYR A 216 -8.17 -7.11 5.74
CA TYR A 216 -8.06 -8.07 4.64
C TYR A 216 -8.83 -9.36 4.95
N MET A 217 -9.49 -9.94 3.93
CA MET A 217 -10.40 -11.07 4.13
C MET A 217 -9.65 -12.34 4.54
N GLU A 218 -8.54 -12.68 3.87
CA GLU A 218 -7.64 -13.77 4.25
C GLU A 218 -6.74 -13.32 5.41
N THR A 219 -6.87 -13.93 6.57
CA THR A 219 -6.01 -13.70 7.75
C THR A 219 -4.56 -14.07 7.48
N CYS A 220 -3.60 -13.54 8.27
CA CYS A 220 -2.18 -13.89 8.14
C CYS A 220 -1.99 -15.38 8.39
N ARG A 221 -1.24 -16.02 7.48
CA ARG A 221 -0.97 -17.46 7.54
C ARG A 221 0.29 -17.82 6.79
N ALA A 222 0.97 -18.83 7.27
CA ALA A 222 2.18 -19.37 6.64
C ALA A 222 2.32 -20.85 6.90
N TYR A 223 2.91 -21.54 5.95
CA TYR A 223 3.31 -22.94 6.00
C TYR A 223 4.81 -23.03 5.68
N CYS A 224 5.55 -23.83 6.41
CA CYS A 224 6.97 -24.07 6.16
C CYS A 224 7.28 -25.57 6.15
N GLU A 225 8.21 -25.96 5.29
CA GLU A 225 8.77 -27.31 5.20
C GLU A 225 10.28 -27.28 4.92
N ILE A 226 10.95 -28.40 5.03
CA ILE A 226 12.32 -28.56 4.54
C ILE A 226 12.25 -29.19 3.14
N ASP A 227 12.79 -28.49 2.15
CA ASP A 227 12.81 -28.97 0.79
C ASP A 227 13.79 -30.12 0.57
N ARG A 228 13.76 -30.75 -0.63
CA ARG A 228 14.65 -31.85 -0.97
C ARG A 228 16.16 -31.53 -0.93
N TYR A 229 16.51 -30.27 -0.85
CA TYR A 229 17.90 -29.78 -0.75
C TYR A 229 18.28 -29.41 0.69
N GLY A 230 17.39 -29.66 1.66
CA GLY A 230 17.61 -29.35 3.08
C GLY A 230 17.42 -27.88 3.43
N ARG A 231 16.82 -27.06 2.51
CA ARG A 231 16.55 -25.65 2.73
C ARG A 231 15.15 -25.46 3.32
N LEU A 232 14.98 -24.37 4.03
CA LEU A 232 13.68 -23.93 4.50
C LEU A 232 12.86 -23.37 3.31
N HIS A 233 11.72 -23.98 3.02
CA HIS A 233 10.74 -23.48 2.07
C HIS A 233 9.54 -22.92 2.84
N CYS A 234 9.29 -21.61 2.67
CA CYS A 234 8.16 -20.91 3.30
C CYS A 234 7.14 -20.51 2.22
N ILE A 235 5.91 -20.97 2.38
CA ILE A 235 4.76 -20.63 1.56
C ILE A 235 3.85 -19.74 2.39
N SER A 236 3.66 -18.49 1.98
CA SER A 236 2.91 -17.50 2.73
C SER A 236 2.12 -16.55 1.85
N SER A 237 1.01 -16.04 2.38
CA SER A 237 0.25 -14.95 1.77
C SER A 237 0.97 -13.62 2.00
N THR A 238 2.11 -13.43 1.30
CA THR A 238 3.00 -12.28 1.43
C THR A 238 3.06 -11.44 0.16
N GLN A 239 3.22 -10.11 0.29
CA GLN A 239 3.45 -9.18 -0.82
C GLN A 239 4.93 -9.11 -1.24
N ILE A 240 5.87 -9.74 -0.47
CA ILE A 240 7.29 -9.40 -0.47
C ILE A 240 8.20 -10.65 -0.41
N VAL A 241 8.04 -11.60 -1.33
CA VAL A 241 8.74 -12.91 -1.23
C VAL A 241 10.26 -12.78 -1.07
N PHE A 242 10.93 -11.86 -1.78
CA PHE A 242 12.38 -11.67 -1.69
C PHE A 242 12.81 -11.04 -0.37
N HIS A 243 12.03 -10.10 0.16
CA HIS A 243 12.27 -9.55 1.49
C HIS A 243 11.92 -10.55 2.59
N LEU A 244 10.83 -11.32 2.42
CA LEU A 244 10.49 -12.41 3.35
C LEU A 244 11.65 -13.39 3.48
N ARG A 245 12.26 -13.84 2.38
CA ARG A 245 13.46 -14.68 2.39
C ARG A 245 14.59 -14.08 3.23
N ARG A 246 14.85 -12.77 3.08
CA ARG A 246 15.86 -12.05 3.86
C ARG A 246 15.49 -11.99 5.36
N ILE A 247 14.24 -11.64 5.68
CA ILE A 247 13.74 -11.52 7.05
C ILE A 247 13.86 -12.86 7.77
N LEU A 248 13.43 -13.96 7.15
CA LEU A 248 13.52 -15.30 7.74
C LEU A 248 14.98 -15.73 7.95
N ALA A 249 15.86 -15.45 7.01
CA ALA A 249 17.28 -15.73 7.13
C ALA A 249 17.92 -14.95 8.31
N ASN A 250 17.58 -13.66 8.44
CA ASN A 250 18.06 -12.82 9.55
C ASN A 250 17.51 -13.30 10.90
N ALA A 251 16.20 -13.59 10.98
CA ALA A 251 15.55 -14.04 12.22
C ALA A 251 16.09 -15.37 12.72
N LEU A 252 16.43 -16.29 11.80
CA LEU A 252 16.97 -17.62 12.12
C LEU A 252 18.51 -17.64 12.23
N ASP A 253 19.17 -16.54 11.89
CA ASP A 253 20.64 -16.41 11.78
C ASP A 253 21.25 -17.49 10.86
N ILE A 254 20.68 -17.66 9.67
CA ILE A 254 21.13 -18.60 8.64
C ILE A 254 21.37 -17.86 7.30
N PRO A 255 22.18 -18.44 6.38
CA PRO A 255 22.38 -17.85 5.07
C PRO A 255 21.05 -17.73 4.27
N LYS A 256 20.89 -16.62 3.52
CA LYS A 256 19.72 -16.41 2.63
C LYS A 256 19.54 -17.55 1.61
N SER A 257 20.62 -18.19 1.16
CA SER A 257 20.59 -19.34 0.26
C SER A 257 19.89 -20.56 0.83
N MET A 258 19.74 -20.63 2.17
CA MET A 258 19.05 -21.71 2.86
C MET A 258 17.54 -21.47 3.00
N VAL A 259 17.02 -20.38 2.40
CA VAL A 259 15.60 -20.03 2.46
C VAL A 259 15.05 -19.86 1.05
N ARG A 260 13.95 -20.54 0.74
CA ARG A 260 13.07 -20.29 -0.41
C ARG A 260 11.75 -19.73 0.12
N ALA A 261 11.24 -18.68 -0.50
CA ALA A 261 9.94 -18.11 -0.20
C ALA A 261 9.06 -18.12 -1.45
N GLU A 262 7.81 -18.53 -1.28
CA GLU A 262 6.82 -18.65 -2.35
C GLU A 262 5.48 -18.08 -1.88
N LYS A 263 4.77 -17.40 -2.77
CA LYS A 263 3.42 -16.91 -2.51
C LYS A 263 2.39 -17.68 -3.33
N PRO A 264 1.36 -18.24 -2.73
CA PRO A 264 0.14 -18.71 -3.42
C PRO A 264 -0.78 -17.53 -3.72
N ARG A 265 -2.04 -17.76 -4.04
CA ARG A 265 -3.05 -16.71 -4.14
C ARG A 265 -3.19 -15.98 -2.79
N ILE A 266 -3.35 -14.65 -2.85
CA ILE A 266 -3.47 -13.79 -1.66
C ILE A 266 -4.88 -13.18 -1.61
N GLY A 267 -5.56 -13.35 -0.48
CA GLY A 267 -6.91 -12.85 -0.21
C GLY A 267 -6.93 -11.45 0.41
N GLY A 268 -6.26 -10.50 -0.27
CA GLY A 268 -6.10 -9.11 0.18
C GLY A 268 -4.88 -8.89 1.08
N GLY A 269 -4.28 -7.72 0.99
CA GLY A 269 -3.12 -7.34 1.80
C GLY A 269 -3.21 -5.89 2.26
N PHE A 270 -3.43 -4.96 1.33
CA PHE A 270 -3.55 -3.52 1.58
C PHE A 270 -2.34 -2.89 2.30
N GLY A 271 -1.15 -3.50 2.16
CA GLY A 271 0.08 -3.13 2.86
C GLY A 271 0.39 -3.99 4.09
N ALA A 272 -0.59 -4.58 4.78
CA ALA A 272 -0.33 -5.39 5.98
C ALA A 272 0.61 -6.58 5.73
N LYS A 273 0.52 -7.21 4.56
CA LYS A 273 1.34 -8.35 4.17
C LYS A 273 2.68 -7.96 3.52
N GLN A 274 3.04 -6.67 3.62
CA GLN A 274 4.39 -6.15 3.40
C GLN A 274 5.29 -6.33 4.65
N THR A 275 4.74 -6.89 5.71
CA THR A 275 5.39 -7.19 6.98
C THR A 275 5.36 -8.70 7.22
N ALA A 276 6.45 -9.31 7.70
CA ALA A 276 6.49 -10.73 8.08
C ALA A 276 5.81 -10.95 9.44
N VAL A 277 4.47 -10.94 9.46
CA VAL A 277 3.65 -10.91 10.70
C VAL A 277 3.69 -12.22 11.46
N CYS A 278 3.61 -13.36 10.75
CA CYS A 278 3.50 -14.68 11.37
C CYS A 278 4.52 -15.70 10.85
N GLU A 279 5.19 -15.43 9.77
CA GLU A 279 6.05 -16.35 9.02
C GLU A 279 7.28 -16.80 9.80
N VAL A 280 7.79 -15.97 10.68
CA VAL A 280 8.98 -16.29 11.49
C VAL A 280 8.76 -17.48 12.44
N TYR A 281 7.52 -17.70 12.87
CA TYR A 281 7.21 -18.79 13.81
C TYR A 281 7.25 -20.18 13.15
N PRO A 282 6.52 -20.48 12.06
CA PRO A 282 6.64 -21.76 11.37
C PRO A 282 8.02 -21.95 10.76
N ALA A 283 8.69 -20.88 10.32
CA ALA A 283 10.07 -20.94 9.85
C ALA A 283 11.02 -21.44 10.96
N PHE A 284 10.92 -20.90 12.17
CA PHE A 284 11.72 -21.33 13.33
C PHE A 284 11.40 -22.78 13.72
N VAL A 285 10.10 -23.13 13.86
CA VAL A 285 9.67 -24.47 14.26
C VAL A 285 10.12 -25.53 13.25
N THR A 286 9.90 -25.29 11.96
CA THR A 286 10.32 -26.21 10.89
C THR A 286 11.83 -26.36 10.84
N TRP A 287 12.58 -25.24 10.98
CA TRP A 287 14.04 -25.29 11.00
C TRP A 287 14.59 -26.09 12.20
N LYS A 288 13.94 -25.97 13.35
CA LYS A 288 14.33 -26.65 14.59
C LYS A 288 13.96 -28.12 14.59
N THR A 289 12.72 -28.46 14.19
CA THR A 289 12.15 -29.82 14.25
C THR A 289 12.42 -30.66 13.01
N LYS A 290 12.73 -30.03 11.88
CA LYS A 290 12.79 -30.61 10.53
C LYS A 290 11.47 -31.23 10.08
N ARG A 291 10.36 -30.90 10.73
CA ARG A 291 8.99 -31.31 10.38
C ARG A 291 8.23 -30.11 9.78
N PRO A 292 7.34 -30.35 8.80
CA PRO A 292 6.46 -29.30 8.28
C PRO A 292 5.63 -28.69 9.40
N SER A 293 5.43 -27.37 9.35
CA SER A 293 4.62 -26.66 10.34
C SER A 293 3.84 -25.50 9.73
N LYS A 294 2.69 -25.18 10.35
CA LYS A 294 1.80 -24.11 9.91
C LYS A 294 1.32 -23.25 11.07
N ILE A 295 1.05 -21.98 10.72
CA ILE A 295 0.35 -21.03 11.59
C ILE A 295 -0.77 -20.35 10.81
N ILE A 296 -1.92 -20.17 11.44
CA ILE A 296 -3.07 -19.45 10.89
C ILE A 296 -3.59 -18.54 11.99
N TYR A 297 -3.51 -17.22 11.75
CA TYR A 297 -4.09 -16.26 12.69
C TYR A 297 -5.60 -16.21 12.57
N SER A 298 -6.28 -16.18 13.69
CA SER A 298 -7.69 -15.82 13.78
C SER A 298 -7.88 -14.34 13.39
N ARG A 299 -9.13 -13.94 13.12
CA ARG A 299 -9.47 -12.52 12.90
C ARG A 299 -9.03 -11.65 14.08
N LYS A 300 -9.27 -12.15 15.30
CA LYS A 300 -8.88 -11.46 16.52
C LYS A 300 -7.36 -11.24 16.61
N GLU A 301 -6.55 -12.25 16.27
CA GLU A 301 -5.10 -12.09 16.22
C GLU A 301 -4.69 -11.07 15.16
N CYS A 302 -5.28 -11.09 13.96
CA CYS A 302 -5.00 -10.05 12.95
C CYS A 302 -5.35 -8.65 13.46
N GLN A 303 -6.46 -8.47 14.19
CA GLN A 303 -6.84 -7.17 14.74
C GLN A 303 -5.91 -6.69 15.87
N THR A 304 -5.32 -7.61 16.62
CA THR A 304 -4.54 -7.27 17.83
C THR A 304 -3.02 -7.34 17.62
N ILE A 305 -2.54 -7.98 16.56
CA ILE A 305 -1.11 -8.28 16.36
C ILE A 305 -0.57 -7.71 15.05
N ALA A 306 -1.34 -7.77 13.96
CA ALA A 306 -0.89 -7.19 12.69
C ALA A 306 -0.91 -5.66 12.77
N SER A 307 0.05 -5.03 12.11
CA SER A 307 0.34 -3.61 12.25
C SER A 307 -0.74 -2.74 11.58
N PRO A 308 -1.50 -1.92 12.34
CA PRO A 308 -2.51 -1.01 11.80
C PRO A 308 -1.87 0.20 11.12
N ARG A 309 -2.71 1.07 10.52
CA ARG A 309 -2.32 2.43 10.10
C ARG A 309 -1.76 3.20 11.29
N HIS A 310 -0.72 3.99 11.07
CA HIS A 310 -0.18 4.92 12.06
C HIS A 310 -1.24 5.89 12.58
N GLU A 311 -1.41 5.99 13.89
CA GLU A 311 -2.11 7.10 14.52
C GLU A 311 -1.20 8.33 14.47
N MET A 312 -1.74 9.47 13.98
CA MET A 312 -0.97 10.70 13.78
C MET A 312 -1.73 11.93 14.28
N GLU A 313 -0.96 12.90 14.76
CA GLU A 313 -1.38 14.30 14.83
C GLU A 313 -0.61 15.07 13.78
N VAL A 314 -1.33 15.76 12.89
CA VAL A 314 -0.75 16.54 11.80
C VAL A 314 -1.15 17.99 11.99
N THR A 315 -0.17 18.86 12.21
CA THR A 315 -0.37 20.31 12.33
C THR A 315 -0.01 20.97 11.00
N VAL A 316 -0.94 21.77 10.48
CA VAL A 316 -0.75 22.53 9.23
C VAL A 316 -0.85 24.01 9.54
N ARG A 317 0.16 24.78 9.10
CA ARG A 317 0.14 26.26 9.03
C ARG A 317 0.13 26.62 7.56
N LEU A 318 -0.93 27.26 7.09
CA LEU A 318 -1.10 27.65 5.69
C LEU A 318 -1.28 29.13 5.59
N GLY A 319 -0.41 29.80 4.81
CA GLY A 319 -0.46 31.23 4.55
C GLY A 319 -0.93 31.54 3.14
N ALA A 320 -1.89 32.47 3.01
CA ALA A 320 -2.45 32.88 1.74
C ALA A 320 -2.73 34.38 1.66
N MET A 321 -2.86 34.89 0.44
CA MET A 321 -3.35 36.23 0.16
C MET A 321 -4.88 36.23 0.10
N LYS A 322 -5.50 37.42 0.25
CA LYS A 322 -6.97 37.58 0.17
C LYS A 322 -7.59 37.14 -1.15
N ASP A 323 -6.82 37.16 -2.22
CA ASP A 323 -7.27 36.67 -3.52
C ASP A 323 -7.23 35.15 -3.66
N GLY A 324 -6.86 34.42 -2.58
CA GLY A 324 -6.76 32.98 -2.53
C GLY A 324 -5.43 32.39 -3.01
N HIS A 325 -4.40 33.22 -3.26
CA HIS A 325 -3.08 32.69 -3.61
C HIS A 325 -2.38 32.12 -2.38
N ILE A 326 -2.14 30.81 -2.35
CA ILE A 326 -1.44 30.10 -1.26
C ILE A 326 0.08 30.30 -1.46
N ARG A 327 0.76 30.92 -0.48
CA ARG A 327 2.19 31.27 -0.60
C ARG A 327 3.12 30.41 0.22
N ALA A 328 2.65 29.92 1.37
CA ALA A 328 3.48 29.06 2.22
C ALA A 328 2.65 27.98 2.92
N ILE A 329 3.27 26.80 3.09
CA ILE A 329 2.70 25.69 3.84
C ILE A 329 3.78 25.10 4.75
N ASP A 330 3.46 24.99 6.04
CA ASP A 330 4.26 24.32 7.08
C ASP A 330 3.45 23.13 7.63
N LEU A 331 4.00 21.94 7.55
CA LEU A 331 3.33 20.70 7.97
C LEU A 331 4.22 19.95 8.94
N TYR A 332 3.75 19.77 10.18
CA TYR A 332 4.41 18.94 11.20
C TYR A 332 3.58 17.71 11.51
N THR A 333 4.21 16.53 11.56
CA THR A 333 3.57 15.26 11.88
C THR A 333 4.19 14.61 13.11
N LEU A 334 3.39 14.40 14.18
CA LEU A 334 3.74 13.53 15.29
C LEU A 334 3.04 12.18 15.12
N SER A 335 3.80 11.09 15.10
CA SER A 335 3.28 9.75 14.82
C SER A 335 3.57 8.73 15.91
N ASN A 336 2.59 7.87 16.16
CA ASN A 336 2.69 6.72 17.03
C ASN A 336 3.23 5.51 16.26
N GLY A 337 4.50 5.14 16.46
CA GLY A 337 5.11 3.94 15.87
C GLY A 337 4.72 2.65 16.61
N GLY A 338 4.22 2.76 17.86
CA GLY A 338 3.93 1.61 18.70
C GLY A 338 5.18 0.96 19.28
N ALA A 339 5.10 -0.32 19.60
CA ALA A 339 6.15 -1.05 20.32
C ALA A 339 7.40 -1.37 19.49
N TYR A 340 7.31 -1.27 18.16
CA TYR A 340 8.39 -1.58 17.22
C TYR A 340 8.36 -0.64 16.03
N GLY A 341 9.54 -0.31 15.50
CA GLY A 341 9.69 0.71 14.46
C GLY A 341 9.15 0.35 13.08
N GLU A 342 9.19 -0.91 12.70
CA GLU A 342 8.67 -1.45 11.43
C GLU A 342 8.79 -0.48 10.23
N HIS A 343 7.66 -0.04 9.66
CA HIS A 343 7.58 0.89 8.52
C HIS A 343 7.54 2.38 8.93
N SER A 344 7.75 2.71 10.19
CA SER A 344 7.52 4.05 10.76
C SER A 344 8.22 5.17 10.01
N THR A 345 9.52 5.01 9.75
CA THR A 345 10.36 6.01 9.10
C THR A 345 9.80 6.46 7.75
N THR A 346 9.56 5.51 6.86
CA THR A 346 9.11 5.81 5.49
C THR A 346 7.63 6.19 5.41
N THR A 347 6.78 5.58 6.28
CA THR A 347 5.35 5.90 6.30
C THR A 347 5.11 7.35 6.67
N VAL A 348 5.80 7.84 7.71
CA VAL A 348 5.49 9.16 8.25
C VAL A 348 6.04 10.28 7.36
N GLY A 349 7.23 10.13 6.77
CA GLY A 349 7.76 11.05 5.78
C GLY A 349 6.81 11.34 4.61
N LEU A 350 6.07 10.31 4.17
CA LEU A 350 5.11 10.49 3.07
C LEU A 350 3.88 11.33 3.45
N SER A 351 3.65 11.64 4.73
CA SER A 351 2.58 12.59 5.11
C SER A 351 2.84 14.01 4.59
N GLY A 352 4.11 14.42 4.51
CA GLY A 352 4.53 15.69 3.89
C GLY A 352 4.76 15.56 2.39
N HIS A 353 5.68 14.66 1.99
CA HIS A 353 6.13 14.54 0.60
C HIS A 353 5.06 14.13 -0.41
N LYS A 354 3.89 13.65 0.02
CA LYS A 354 2.76 13.31 -0.86
C LYS A 354 1.54 14.24 -0.69
N SER A 355 1.65 15.29 0.12
CA SER A 355 0.59 16.29 0.29
C SER A 355 1.00 17.69 -0.15
N LEU A 356 2.14 18.20 0.33
CA LEU A 356 2.64 19.54 0.00
C LEU A 356 2.77 19.80 -1.51
N PRO A 357 3.26 18.85 -2.34
CA PRO A 357 3.47 19.10 -3.76
C PRO A 357 2.19 19.38 -4.56
N LEU A 358 1.00 19.00 -4.02
CA LEU A 358 -0.28 19.35 -4.66
C LEU A 358 -0.43 20.84 -4.96
N TYR A 359 0.15 21.70 -4.11
CA TYR A 359 0.03 23.16 -4.17
C TYR A 359 1.29 23.87 -4.66
N THR A 360 2.19 23.16 -5.32
CA THR A 360 3.43 23.73 -5.92
C THR A 360 3.14 24.93 -6.85
N GLY A 361 1.96 24.98 -7.50
CA GLY A 361 1.60 26.06 -8.42
C GLY A 361 1.44 27.44 -7.76
N GLY A 362 1.17 27.48 -6.46
CA GLY A 362 1.01 28.70 -5.68
C GLY A 362 2.15 28.96 -4.68
N CYS A 363 2.74 27.90 -4.11
CA CYS A 363 3.65 28.01 -2.97
C CYS A 363 5.04 28.54 -3.33
N GLU A 364 5.49 29.57 -2.61
CA GLU A 364 6.85 30.10 -2.62
C GLU A 364 7.76 29.40 -1.59
N ALA A 365 7.17 28.88 -0.51
CA ALA A 365 7.90 28.16 0.54
C ALA A 365 7.07 27.02 1.13
N THR A 366 7.75 25.89 1.40
CA THR A 366 7.16 24.75 2.07
C THR A 366 8.12 24.20 3.12
N ARG A 367 7.60 23.77 4.28
CA ARG A 367 8.36 23.03 5.29
C ARG A 367 7.57 21.79 5.67
N PHE A 368 8.27 20.68 5.73
CA PHE A 368 7.80 19.44 6.33
C PHE A 368 8.72 19.07 7.48
N SER A 369 8.15 18.65 8.61
CA SER A 369 8.90 18.00 9.68
C SER A 369 8.07 16.91 10.35
N CYS A 370 8.74 15.88 10.90
CA CYS A 370 8.05 14.85 11.63
C CYS A 370 8.87 14.25 12.76
N ASP A 371 8.15 13.75 13.78
CA ASP A 371 8.66 12.89 14.84
C ASP A 371 7.85 11.61 14.91
N VAL A 372 8.53 10.45 14.94
CA VAL A 372 7.92 9.15 15.15
C VAL A 372 8.41 8.55 16.46
N VAL A 373 7.50 8.18 17.34
CA VAL A 373 7.86 7.76 18.69
C VAL A 373 7.41 6.34 19.01
N TYR A 374 8.22 5.67 19.84
CA TYR A 374 7.87 4.38 20.44
C TYR A 374 6.81 4.53 21.52
N THR A 375 5.91 3.55 21.62
CA THR A 375 4.94 3.42 22.73
C THR A 375 4.70 1.95 23.05
N ASN A 376 4.04 1.66 24.18
CA ASN A 376 3.68 0.29 24.54
C ASN A 376 2.29 -0.13 24.03
N VAL A 377 1.97 0.25 22.78
CA VAL A 377 0.80 -0.26 22.06
C VAL A 377 1.22 -1.09 20.85
N GLN A 378 0.27 -1.65 20.12
CA GLN A 378 0.52 -2.41 18.89
C GLN A 378 1.39 -1.59 17.92
N ALA A 379 2.42 -2.22 17.35
CA ALA A 379 3.28 -1.58 16.37
C ALA A 379 2.48 -1.15 15.13
N ALA A 380 2.71 0.05 14.65
CA ALA A 380 2.09 0.55 13.44
C ALA A 380 2.88 0.14 12.19
N GLY A 381 2.20 0.03 11.05
CA GLY A 381 2.83 -0.42 9.81
C GLY A 381 2.17 0.10 8.54
N ALA A 382 2.42 -0.61 7.46
CA ALA A 382 1.95 -0.22 6.14
C ALA A 382 0.43 -0.44 5.97
N TYR A 383 -0.24 0.59 5.50
CA TYR A 383 -1.62 0.54 5.04
C TYR A 383 -1.78 1.43 3.81
N ARG A 384 -2.54 0.98 2.81
CA ARG A 384 -2.86 1.69 1.56
C ARG A 384 -2.91 3.21 1.75
N GLY A 385 -2.16 3.97 0.94
CA GLY A 385 -1.95 5.41 1.09
C GLY A 385 -0.74 5.81 1.93
N TYR A 386 -0.18 4.92 2.77
CA TYR A 386 1.14 4.94 3.41
C TYR A 386 1.62 6.33 3.88
N GLY A 387 0.88 6.95 4.83
CA GLY A 387 1.16 8.29 5.38
C GLY A 387 0.52 9.43 4.59
N ALA A 388 0.46 9.37 3.27
CA ALA A 388 -0.19 10.39 2.46
C ALA A 388 -1.66 10.64 2.86
N THR A 389 -2.39 9.59 3.22
CA THR A 389 -3.79 9.70 3.65
C THR A 389 -3.97 10.67 4.81
N GLN A 390 -3.06 10.63 5.79
CA GLN A 390 -3.11 11.48 6.97
C GLN A 390 -2.71 12.93 6.63
N GLY A 391 -1.62 13.10 5.86
CA GLY A 391 -1.16 14.43 5.43
C GLY A 391 -2.18 15.13 4.53
N ILE A 392 -2.75 14.41 3.57
CA ILE A 392 -3.78 14.93 2.65
C ILE A 392 -5.07 15.28 3.43
N PHE A 393 -5.48 14.46 4.39
CA PHE A 393 -6.62 14.82 5.24
C PHE A 393 -6.41 16.17 5.93
N ALA A 394 -5.23 16.38 6.53
CA ALA A 394 -4.93 17.62 7.23
C ALA A 394 -4.83 18.81 6.26
N LEU A 395 -4.04 18.69 5.20
CA LEU A 395 -3.82 19.77 4.24
C LEU A 395 -5.10 20.14 3.49
N GLU A 396 -5.81 19.17 2.93
CA GLU A 396 -7.02 19.40 2.15
C GLU A 396 -8.17 19.97 2.99
N SER A 397 -8.28 19.57 4.27
CA SER A 397 -9.21 20.17 5.20
C SER A 397 -8.86 21.63 5.50
N THR A 398 -7.57 21.96 5.64
CA THR A 398 -7.09 23.36 5.82
C THR A 398 -7.36 24.20 4.56
N VAL A 399 -7.17 23.64 3.36
CA VAL A 399 -7.48 24.34 2.10
C VAL A 399 -8.99 24.57 1.94
N ASN A 400 -9.82 23.62 2.35
CA ASN A 400 -11.28 23.82 2.38
C ASN A 400 -11.69 24.93 3.38
N GLU A 401 -11.03 24.99 4.54
CA GLU A 401 -11.25 26.06 5.52
C GLU A 401 -10.84 27.43 4.96
N LEU A 402 -9.73 27.51 4.22
CA LEU A 402 -9.32 28.72 3.51
C LEU A 402 -10.36 29.18 2.49
N ALA A 403 -10.89 28.26 1.69
CA ALA A 403 -11.93 28.55 0.68
C ALA A 403 -13.18 29.15 1.32
N GLU A 404 -13.66 28.55 2.41
CA GLU A 404 -14.82 29.04 3.17
C GLU A 404 -14.54 30.42 3.82
N LYS A 405 -13.34 30.62 4.40
CA LYS A 405 -12.95 31.87 5.05
C LYS A 405 -12.84 33.03 4.05
N LEU A 406 -12.31 32.77 2.85
CA LEU A 406 -12.16 33.78 1.80
C LEU A 406 -13.42 33.93 0.93
N HIS A 407 -14.44 33.08 1.11
CA HIS A 407 -15.64 32.99 0.27
C HIS A 407 -15.30 32.76 -1.21
N ILE A 408 -14.30 31.93 -1.48
CA ILE A 408 -13.89 31.50 -2.83
C ILE A 408 -14.39 30.06 -3.04
N ASP A 409 -14.94 29.77 -4.23
CA ASP A 409 -15.34 28.40 -4.56
C ASP A 409 -14.11 27.46 -4.44
N PRO A 410 -14.24 26.32 -3.74
CA PRO A 410 -13.13 25.37 -3.54
C PRO A 410 -12.51 24.83 -4.84
N VAL A 411 -13.29 24.76 -5.92
CA VAL A 411 -12.81 24.40 -7.27
C VAL A 411 -11.91 25.54 -7.81
N GLU A 412 -12.36 26.78 -7.74
CA GLU A 412 -11.60 27.95 -8.20
C GLU A 412 -10.31 28.14 -7.40
N LEU A 413 -10.38 28.01 -6.07
CA LEU A 413 -9.21 28.12 -5.20
C LEU A 413 -8.14 27.10 -5.58
N ARG A 414 -8.52 25.85 -5.86
CA ARG A 414 -7.60 24.79 -6.25
C ARG A 414 -7.00 25.03 -7.63
N LEU A 415 -7.81 25.39 -8.63
CA LEU A 415 -7.33 25.69 -9.98
C LEU A 415 -6.30 26.82 -10.03
N LYS A 416 -6.34 27.74 -9.06
CA LYS A 416 -5.34 28.81 -8.91
C LYS A 416 -3.99 28.31 -8.40
N ASN A 417 -3.96 27.29 -7.53
CA ASN A 417 -2.80 26.96 -6.70
C ASN A 417 -2.14 25.60 -6.99
N ILE A 418 -2.82 24.71 -7.73
CA ILE A 418 -2.35 23.34 -7.95
C ILE A 418 -1.10 23.23 -8.81
N VAL A 419 -0.39 22.11 -8.63
CA VAL A 419 0.65 21.66 -9.55
C VAL A 419 0.10 21.42 -10.95
N ARG A 420 0.90 21.73 -11.97
CA ARG A 420 0.56 21.51 -13.38
C ARG A 420 1.69 20.78 -14.09
N GLU A 421 1.37 20.22 -15.25
CA GLU A 421 2.36 19.57 -16.12
C GLU A 421 3.53 20.51 -16.41
N GLY A 422 4.75 19.99 -16.27
CA GLY A 422 6.02 20.69 -16.45
C GLY A 422 6.53 21.45 -15.22
N MET A 423 5.78 21.53 -14.12
CA MET A 423 6.24 22.20 -12.90
C MET A 423 7.26 21.34 -12.14
N PHE A 424 8.30 21.99 -11.66
CA PHE A 424 9.25 21.41 -10.71
C PHE A 424 8.65 21.46 -9.30
N MET A 425 8.73 20.33 -8.57
CA MET A 425 8.13 20.14 -7.24
C MET A 425 9.23 19.96 -6.20
N PRO A 426 9.71 21.03 -5.55
CA PRO A 426 10.77 20.92 -4.53
C PRO A 426 10.43 19.93 -3.42
N ALA A 427 9.23 20.01 -2.84
CA ALA A 427 8.77 19.15 -1.75
C ALA A 427 8.46 17.70 -2.18
N TYR A 428 8.59 17.38 -3.47
CA TYR A 428 8.45 16.02 -4.01
C TYR A 428 9.80 15.51 -4.51
N PHE A 429 10.77 15.43 -3.61
CA PHE A 429 12.13 14.95 -3.90
C PHE A 429 12.83 15.68 -5.07
N GLY A 430 12.39 16.91 -5.42
CA GLY A 430 12.93 17.66 -6.54
C GLY A 430 12.58 17.07 -7.91
N GLU A 431 11.48 16.37 -8.05
CA GLU A 431 11.00 15.81 -9.31
C GLU A 431 10.16 16.83 -10.11
N THR A 432 10.02 16.61 -11.40
CA THR A 432 9.14 17.40 -12.28
C THR A 432 7.86 16.63 -12.56
N ALA A 433 6.71 17.31 -12.57
CA ALA A 433 5.41 16.75 -12.95
C ALA A 433 5.36 16.59 -14.49
N ASN A 434 5.99 15.52 -15.03
CA ASN A 434 6.09 15.30 -16.47
C ASN A 434 4.75 14.96 -17.15
N ALA A 435 3.81 14.38 -16.39
CA ALA A 435 2.44 14.09 -16.84
C ALA A 435 1.47 14.43 -15.71
N CYS A 436 0.65 15.46 -15.91
CA CYS A 436 -0.30 15.95 -14.91
C CYS A 436 -1.60 16.42 -15.58
N ALA A 437 -2.71 15.72 -15.28
CA ALA A 437 -4.04 16.11 -15.72
C ALA A 437 -4.93 16.61 -14.56
N LEU A 438 -4.32 17.07 -13.43
CA LEU A 438 -5.07 17.39 -12.23
C LEU A 438 -6.12 18.49 -12.45
N ASP A 439 -5.80 19.52 -13.25
CA ASP A 439 -6.76 20.56 -13.61
C ASP A 439 -7.95 20.03 -14.42
N ARG A 440 -7.71 19.13 -15.38
CA ARG A 440 -8.77 18.46 -16.13
C ARG A 440 -9.57 17.52 -15.23
N CYS A 441 -8.92 16.81 -14.32
CA CYS A 441 -9.63 15.99 -13.32
C CYS A 441 -10.58 16.82 -12.46
N ILE A 442 -10.19 18.04 -12.05
CA ILE A 442 -11.05 18.93 -11.26
C ILE A 442 -12.28 19.32 -12.06
N MET A 443 -12.08 19.81 -13.29
CA MET A 443 -13.19 20.25 -14.15
C MET A 443 -14.14 19.09 -14.51
N HIS A 444 -13.58 17.97 -14.93
CA HIS A 444 -14.34 16.76 -15.27
C HIS A 444 -15.14 16.22 -14.07
N CYS A 445 -14.53 16.20 -12.88
CA CYS A 445 -15.22 15.80 -11.66
C CYS A 445 -16.34 16.77 -11.30
N ALA A 446 -16.11 18.08 -11.38
CA ALA A 446 -17.12 19.10 -11.09
C ALA A 446 -18.32 19.03 -12.03
N ASP A 447 -18.08 18.83 -13.33
CA ASP A 447 -19.14 18.70 -14.34
C ASP A 447 -20.00 17.46 -14.08
N ASN A 448 -19.39 16.28 -13.91
CA ASN A 448 -20.12 15.02 -13.71
C ASN A 448 -20.80 14.92 -12.34
N PHE A 449 -20.23 15.53 -11.33
CA PHE A 449 -20.83 15.63 -10.00
C PHE A 449 -21.99 16.63 -9.97
N HIS A 450 -22.09 17.54 -10.95
CA HIS A 450 -22.99 18.70 -10.95
C HIS A 450 -22.71 19.64 -9.77
N TRP A 451 -21.42 20.02 -9.62
CA TRP A 451 -20.93 20.79 -8.47
C TRP A 451 -21.74 22.05 -8.20
N ALA A 452 -22.01 22.87 -9.21
CA ALA A 452 -22.75 24.13 -9.07
C ALA A 452 -24.16 23.93 -8.46
N GLU A 453 -24.81 22.79 -8.69
CA GLU A 453 -26.12 22.46 -8.17
C GLU A 453 -26.06 21.84 -6.77
N LYS A 454 -25.06 21.00 -6.50
CA LYS A 454 -24.91 20.24 -5.25
C LYS A 454 -24.16 20.98 -4.15
N TYR A 455 -23.24 21.89 -4.50
CA TYR A 455 -22.44 22.64 -3.55
C TYR A 455 -23.26 23.58 -2.64
N PRO A 456 -24.28 24.31 -3.11
CA PRO A 456 -25.14 25.08 -2.21
C PRO A 456 -25.84 24.17 -1.20
N VAL A 457 -25.75 24.56 0.09
CA VAL A 457 -26.39 23.81 1.18
C VAL A 457 -27.91 23.85 1.00
N ARG A 458 -28.54 22.67 1.15
CA ARG A 458 -30.00 22.51 0.95
C ARG A 458 -30.65 21.95 2.19
N ASP A 459 -31.58 22.71 2.77
CA ASP A 459 -32.45 22.23 3.84
C ASP A 459 -33.52 21.31 3.26
N MET A 460 -33.54 20.05 3.74
CA MET A 460 -34.47 19.02 3.28
C MET A 460 -35.72 18.90 4.19
N GLY A 461 -35.79 19.73 5.23
CA GLY A 461 -36.80 19.64 6.26
C GLY A 461 -36.55 18.50 7.27
N ASN A 462 -37.30 18.49 8.37
CA ASN A 462 -37.20 17.46 9.43
C ASN A 462 -35.79 17.28 9.99
N GLY A 463 -35.03 18.40 10.16
CA GLY A 463 -33.67 18.36 10.69
C GLY A 463 -32.59 17.86 9.72
N LYS A 464 -32.92 17.53 8.49
CA LYS A 464 -31.99 17.00 7.48
C LYS A 464 -31.44 18.09 6.57
N VAL A 465 -30.16 18.01 6.27
CA VAL A 465 -29.43 18.94 5.40
C VAL A 465 -28.58 18.17 4.41
N ARG A 466 -28.62 18.58 3.13
CA ARG A 466 -27.69 18.11 2.12
C ARG A 466 -26.59 19.11 1.88
N ALA A 467 -25.37 18.60 1.79
CA ALA A 467 -24.18 19.40 1.56
C ALA A 467 -23.16 18.60 0.74
N ALA A 468 -22.29 19.31 0.03
CA ALA A 468 -21.22 18.72 -0.75
C ALA A 468 -19.86 19.20 -0.24
N GLY A 469 -18.84 18.36 -0.49
CA GLY A 469 -17.44 18.67 -0.21
C GLY A 469 -16.52 18.03 -1.24
N MET A 470 -15.29 18.53 -1.33
CA MET A 470 -14.28 18.04 -2.27
C MET A 470 -12.91 17.91 -1.66
N ALA A 471 -12.07 17.11 -2.29
CA ALA A 471 -10.65 17.02 -1.98
C ALA A 471 -9.83 16.55 -3.18
N LEU A 472 -8.53 16.89 -3.16
CA LEU A 472 -7.52 16.39 -4.08
C LEU A 472 -6.65 15.34 -3.41
N ALA A 473 -5.97 14.55 -4.23
CA ALA A 473 -4.91 13.66 -3.77
C ALA A 473 -3.82 13.49 -4.82
N MET A 474 -2.63 13.15 -4.34
CA MET A 474 -1.55 12.60 -5.13
C MET A 474 -0.89 11.43 -4.40
N GLN A 475 -0.08 10.67 -5.13
CA GLN A 475 0.73 9.57 -4.59
C GLN A 475 2.00 9.41 -5.46
N GLY A 476 2.82 8.38 -5.24
CA GLY A 476 3.90 8.00 -6.14
C GLY A 476 3.57 6.73 -6.92
N SER A 477 4.36 6.47 -7.96
CA SER A 477 4.27 5.23 -8.75
C SER A 477 5.37 4.21 -8.38
N CYS A 478 6.28 4.57 -7.49
CA CYS A 478 7.35 3.73 -6.93
C CYS A 478 8.11 4.50 -5.84
N ILE A 479 9.17 3.89 -5.33
CA ILE A 479 10.24 4.58 -4.58
C ILE A 479 11.42 4.75 -5.55
N SER A 480 11.70 6.00 -5.94
CA SER A 480 12.74 6.36 -6.92
C SER A 480 14.10 5.79 -6.50
N ASN A 481 14.86 5.22 -7.44
CA ASN A 481 16.17 4.61 -7.24
C ASN A 481 16.22 3.44 -6.23
N VAL A 482 15.08 2.93 -5.77
CA VAL A 482 14.95 1.86 -4.77
C VAL A 482 14.21 0.66 -5.34
N ASP A 483 13.03 0.89 -5.90
CA ASP A 483 12.21 -0.21 -6.41
C ASP A 483 12.80 -0.80 -7.68
N VAL A 484 12.83 -2.13 -7.71
CA VAL A 484 13.30 -2.93 -8.85
C VAL A 484 12.23 -3.95 -9.17
N GLY A 485 11.87 -4.05 -10.44
CA GLY A 485 10.99 -5.09 -10.96
C GLY A 485 11.66 -5.82 -12.12
N SER A 486 11.42 -7.11 -12.24
CA SER A 486 11.94 -7.90 -13.34
C SER A 486 10.87 -8.82 -13.91
N CYS A 487 10.96 -9.10 -15.19
CA CYS A 487 10.09 -10.02 -15.91
C CYS A 487 10.95 -10.93 -16.80
N THR A 488 10.68 -12.23 -16.73
CA THR A 488 11.19 -13.19 -17.71
C THR A 488 10.04 -13.64 -18.61
N LEU A 489 10.20 -13.46 -19.92
CA LEU A 489 9.29 -13.97 -20.93
C LEU A 489 9.97 -15.06 -21.72
N LYS A 490 9.26 -16.17 -21.92
CA LYS A 490 9.72 -17.35 -22.64
C LYS A 490 8.73 -17.77 -23.71
N LEU A 491 9.20 -17.94 -24.94
CA LEU A 491 8.44 -18.63 -25.98
C LEU A 491 8.47 -20.15 -25.71
N SER A 492 7.32 -20.76 -25.53
CA SER A 492 7.15 -22.21 -25.37
C SER A 492 7.30 -22.91 -26.72
N ASP A 493 7.61 -24.22 -26.72
CA ASP A 493 7.71 -25.05 -27.91
C ASP A 493 6.40 -25.21 -28.70
N CYS A 494 5.27 -24.86 -28.10
CA CYS A 494 3.94 -24.87 -28.71
C CYS A 494 3.50 -23.48 -29.26
N GLY A 495 4.37 -22.47 -29.25
CA GLY A 495 4.02 -21.12 -29.76
C GLY A 495 3.22 -20.26 -28.83
N THR A 496 3.14 -20.62 -27.54
CA THR A 496 2.58 -19.77 -26.46
C THR A 496 3.68 -19.20 -25.59
N TYR A 497 3.33 -18.37 -24.59
CA TYR A 497 4.32 -17.70 -23.76
C TYR A 497 4.17 -18.04 -22.29
N ASN A 498 5.31 -18.12 -21.59
CA ASN A 498 5.37 -18.17 -20.14
C ASN A 498 6.00 -16.88 -19.62
N MET A 499 5.33 -16.25 -18.65
CA MET A 499 5.80 -15.05 -17.96
C MET A 499 6.12 -15.39 -16.51
N MET A 500 7.34 -15.11 -16.05
CA MET A 500 7.76 -15.26 -14.67
C MET A 500 8.03 -13.87 -14.09
N ILE A 501 7.34 -13.53 -13.01
CA ILE A 501 7.44 -12.24 -12.30
C ILE A 501 7.68 -12.47 -10.82
N GLY A 502 8.42 -11.52 -10.18
CA GLY A 502 8.60 -11.51 -8.72
C GLY A 502 7.51 -10.72 -7.99
N ALA A 503 6.69 -9.97 -8.71
CA ALA A 503 5.57 -9.21 -8.17
C ALA A 503 4.45 -10.13 -7.66
N ALA A 504 3.78 -9.72 -6.58
CA ALA A 504 2.74 -10.49 -5.91
C ALA A 504 1.33 -9.96 -6.21
N ASP A 505 0.50 -10.71 -6.92
CA ASP A 505 -0.93 -10.39 -7.06
C ASP A 505 -1.67 -10.67 -5.73
N MET A 506 -2.07 -9.60 -5.04
CA MET A 506 -2.83 -9.65 -3.79
C MET A 506 -4.34 -9.41 -3.98
N GLY A 507 -4.83 -9.58 -5.21
CA GLY A 507 -6.20 -9.28 -5.62
C GLY A 507 -6.31 -8.06 -6.55
N THR A 508 -5.19 -7.38 -6.81
CA THR A 508 -5.11 -6.18 -7.65
C THR A 508 -5.29 -6.48 -9.15
N GLY A 509 -4.99 -7.71 -9.58
CA GLY A 509 -5.02 -8.11 -10.99
C GLY A 509 -3.71 -7.83 -11.72
N CYS A 510 -2.58 -7.71 -11.02
CA CYS A 510 -1.30 -7.41 -11.66
C CYS A 510 -0.90 -8.51 -12.66
N ASP A 511 -1.16 -9.79 -12.38
CA ASP A 511 -0.92 -10.90 -13.31
C ASP A 511 -1.63 -10.67 -14.66
N THR A 512 -2.84 -10.09 -14.62
CA THR A 512 -3.63 -9.79 -15.81
C THR A 512 -3.09 -8.60 -16.58
N ILE A 513 -2.81 -7.47 -15.89
CA ILE A 513 -2.35 -6.26 -16.58
C ILE A 513 -0.94 -6.41 -17.15
N LEU A 514 -0.07 -7.16 -16.48
CA LEU A 514 1.27 -7.44 -17.02
C LEU A 514 1.19 -8.34 -18.25
N ALA A 515 0.28 -9.34 -18.27
CA ALA A 515 0.01 -10.13 -19.48
C ALA A 515 -0.57 -9.25 -20.61
N GLN A 516 -1.45 -8.26 -20.33
CA GLN A 516 -1.93 -7.32 -21.34
C GLN A 516 -0.78 -6.48 -21.94
N MET A 517 0.16 -6.00 -21.10
CA MET A 517 1.33 -5.24 -21.57
C MET A 517 2.25 -6.07 -22.47
N ALA A 518 2.49 -7.33 -22.12
CA ALA A 518 3.30 -8.23 -22.95
C ALA A 518 2.57 -8.59 -24.25
N ALA A 519 1.28 -8.89 -24.18
CA ALA A 519 0.44 -9.20 -25.33
C ALA A 519 0.41 -8.05 -26.35
N GLU A 520 0.32 -6.79 -25.88
CA GLU A 520 0.40 -5.61 -26.74
C GLU A 520 1.67 -5.55 -27.58
N VAL A 521 2.82 -5.90 -26.99
CA VAL A 521 4.11 -5.88 -27.69
C VAL A 521 4.27 -7.08 -28.61
N LEU A 522 3.81 -8.26 -28.15
CA LEU A 522 3.95 -9.53 -28.87
C LEU A 522 2.86 -9.75 -29.92
N ASP A 523 1.90 -8.83 -30.01
CA ASP A 523 0.75 -8.88 -30.93
C ASP A 523 -0.06 -10.18 -30.80
N CYS A 524 -0.27 -10.64 -29.54
CA CYS A 524 -0.99 -11.86 -29.21
C CYS A 524 -2.14 -11.60 -28.23
N GLU A 525 -2.97 -12.62 -27.98
CA GLU A 525 -4.01 -12.50 -26.95
C GLU A 525 -3.39 -12.65 -25.55
N PRO A 526 -3.88 -11.91 -24.52
CA PRO A 526 -3.41 -12.08 -23.15
C PRO A 526 -3.54 -13.51 -22.64
N ASP A 527 -4.45 -14.31 -23.18
CA ASP A 527 -4.64 -15.73 -22.83
C ASP A 527 -3.55 -16.65 -23.34
N ASP A 528 -2.79 -16.25 -24.36
CA ASP A 528 -1.63 -16.97 -24.85
C ASP A 528 -0.43 -16.90 -23.87
N ILE A 529 -0.53 -16.07 -22.83
CA ILE A 529 0.53 -15.86 -21.85
C ILE A 529 0.15 -16.50 -20.50
N THR A 530 0.87 -17.53 -20.08
CA THR A 530 0.74 -18.13 -18.74
C THR A 530 1.63 -17.39 -17.76
N VAL A 531 1.05 -16.89 -16.64
CA VAL A 531 1.79 -16.10 -15.64
C VAL A 531 2.13 -16.94 -14.42
N PHE A 532 3.42 -16.92 -14.02
CA PHE A 532 3.95 -17.53 -12.80
C PHE A 532 4.56 -16.43 -11.93
N GLY A 533 4.08 -16.30 -10.72
CA GLY A 533 4.60 -15.35 -9.73
C GLY A 533 4.13 -15.76 -8.34
N ALA A 534 4.83 -15.49 -7.31
CA ALA A 534 6.23 -15.12 -7.15
C ALA A 534 6.90 -16.19 -6.29
N ASP A 535 8.06 -16.63 -6.71
CA ASP A 535 8.86 -17.66 -6.04
C ASP A 535 10.33 -17.25 -6.14
N THR A 536 11.04 -17.19 -5.02
CA THR A 536 12.43 -16.72 -5.00
C THR A 536 13.44 -17.60 -5.74
N ASP A 537 13.05 -18.82 -6.11
CA ASP A 537 13.89 -19.73 -6.89
C ASP A 537 13.57 -19.67 -8.40
N ALA A 538 12.30 -19.44 -8.76
CA ALA A 538 11.83 -19.47 -10.15
C ALA A 538 11.64 -18.08 -10.76
N SER A 539 11.24 -17.09 -9.95
CA SER A 539 10.99 -15.74 -10.44
C SER A 539 12.26 -14.89 -10.43
N PRO A 540 12.44 -13.97 -11.39
CA PRO A 540 13.49 -12.96 -11.30
C PRO A 540 13.21 -12.01 -10.10
N TYR A 541 14.24 -11.27 -9.67
CA TYR A 541 14.13 -10.39 -8.51
C TYR A 541 13.09 -9.28 -8.72
N ASP A 542 12.30 -9.03 -7.68
CA ASP A 542 11.34 -7.94 -7.59
C ASP A 542 11.30 -7.45 -6.14
N SER A 543 11.23 -6.14 -5.95
CA SER A 543 11.17 -5.54 -4.59
C SER A 543 9.91 -5.93 -3.84
N GLY A 544 8.83 -6.30 -4.56
CA GLY A 544 7.54 -6.67 -3.99
C GLY A 544 6.42 -5.71 -4.39
N SER A 545 5.18 -6.13 -4.14
CA SER A 545 4.00 -5.36 -4.50
C SER A 545 3.63 -4.39 -3.37
N TYR A 546 4.30 -3.23 -3.34
CA TYR A 546 4.08 -2.11 -2.43
C TYR A 546 4.40 -0.78 -3.14
N ALA A 547 4.22 0.36 -2.49
CA ALA A 547 4.45 1.72 -3.03
C ALA A 547 3.78 1.95 -4.40
N SER A 548 2.75 1.17 -4.71
CA SER A 548 2.03 1.16 -6.01
C SER A 548 2.92 0.89 -7.23
N SER A 549 4.10 0.27 -7.03
CA SER A 549 5.17 0.17 -8.03
C SER A 549 4.91 -0.84 -9.15
N THR A 550 4.13 -1.89 -8.91
CA THR A 550 4.04 -3.04 -9.82
C THR A 550 3.66 -2.65 -11.26
N THR A 551 2.61 -1.82 -11.43
CA THR A 551 2.16 -1.42 -12.77
C THR A 551 3.22 -0.62 -13.52
N TYR A 552 3.94 0.26 -12.83
CA TYR A 552 4.94 1.14 -13.41
C TYR A 552 6.31 0.46 -13.57
N ILE A 553 6.85 -0.13 -12.50
CA ILE A 553 8.21 -0.72 -12.49
C ILE A 553 8.22 -2.11 -13.16
N THR A 554 7.41 -3.06 -12.66
CA THR A 554 7.38 -4.41 -13.24
C THR A 554 6.72 -4.39 -14.63
N GLY A 555 5.79 -3.45 -14.86
CA GLY A 555 5.22 -3.19 -16.19
C GLY A 555 6.26 -2.76 -17.22
N MET A 556 7.20 -1.86 -16.87
CA MET A 556 8.28 -1.43 -17.75
C MET A 556 9.26 -2.60 -18.03
N ALA A 557 9.60 -3.39 -17.00
CA ALA A 557 10.40 -4.59 -17.17
C ALA A 557 9.72 -5.60 -18.13
N THR A 558 8.40 -5.74 -18.01
CA THR A 558 7.59 -6.60 -18.89
C THR A 558 7.60 -6.10 -20.34
N GLN A 559 7.41 -4.79 -20.54
CA GLN A 559 7.46 -4.19 -21.87
C GLN A 559 8.84 -4.39 -22.52
N ASN A 560 9.92 -4.18 -21.77
CA ASN A 560 11.28 -4.34 -22.26
C ASN A 560 11.60 -5.81 -22.62
N ALA A 561 11.20 -6.76 -21.78
CA ALA A 561 11.37 -8.19 -22.06
C ALA A 561 10.59 -8.61 -23.31
N ALA A 562 9.37 -8.10 -23.49
CA ALA A 562 8.54 -8.41 -24.65
C ALA A 562 9.11 -7.82 -25.95
N LEU A 563 9.65 -6.59 -25.91
CA LEU A 563 10.32 -5.98 -27.05
C LEU A 563 11.55 -6.79 -27.49
N GLU A 564 12.39 -7.19 -26.55
CA GLU A 564 13.57 -8.00 -26.85
C GLU A 564 13.18 -9.39 -27.39
N LEU A 565 12.18 -10.03 -26.79
CA LEU A 565 11.70 -11.34 -27.26
C LEU A 565 11.10 -11.24 -28.67
N ARG A 566 10.31 -10.19 -28.98
CA ARG A 566 9.77 -9.93 -30.34
C ARG A 566 10.89 -9.82 -31.36
N GLU A 567 11.94 -9.06 -31.08
CA GLU A 567 13.10 -8.92 -31.98
C GLU A 567 13.84 -10.25 -32.15
N ASN A 568 13.92 -11.08 -31.11
CA ASN A 568 14.55 -12.39 -31.21
C ASN A 568 13.72 -13.38 -32.06
N ILE A 569 12.38 -13.34 -31.92
CA ILE A 569 11.46 -14.10 -32.79
C ILE A 569 11.64 -13.71 -34.26
N LYS A 570 11.71 -12.39 -34.56
CA LYS A 570 11.96 -11.87 -35.92
C LYS A 570 13.28 -12.36 -36.47
N LYS A 571 14.35 -12.35 -35.67
CA LYS A 571 15.70 -12.87 -36.12
C LYS A 571 15.65 -14.34 -36.45
N ILE A 572 14.96 -15.18 -35.68
CA ILE A 572 14.83 -16.61 -35.96
C ILE A 572 14.01 -16.82 -37.23
N GLY A 573 12.89 -16.11 -37.37
CA GLY A 573 12.04 -16.15 -38.56
C GLY A 573 12.80 -15.73 -39.81
N ALA A 574 13.59 -14.65 -39.77
CA ALA A 574 14.44 -14.21 -40.86
C ALA A 574 15.48 -15.26 -41.28
N GLN A 575 16.14 -15.92 -40.31
CA GLN A 575 17.04 -17.03 -40.59
C GLN A 575 16.34 -18.20 -41.31
N MET A 576 15.11 -18.53 -40.89
CA MET A 576 14.32 -19.58 -41.53
C MET A 576 13.87 -19.20 -42.95
N LEU A 577 13.59 -17.90 -43.17
CA LEU A 577 13.21 -17.35 -44.47
C LEU A 577 14.42 -17.06 -45.40
N GLY A 578 15.64 -17.10 -44.84
CA GLY A 578 16.88 -16.86 -45.62
C GLY A 578 17.09 -15.39 -46.00
N CYS A 579 16.58 -14.45 -45.21
CA CYS A 579 16.67 -13.02 -45.44
C CYS A 579 17.22 -12.27 -44.20
N ALA A 580 17.41 -10.94 -44.31
CA ALA A 580 17.87 -10.12 -43.20
C ALA A 580 16.73 -9.83 -42.22
N ALA A 581 17.03 -9.66 -40.92
CA ALA A 581 16.03 -9.34 -39.91
C ALA A 581 15.33 -7.98 -40.15
N SER A 582 15.93 -7.07 -40.92
CA SER A 582 15.32 -5.81 -41.33
C SER A 582 14.27 -5.94 -42.45
N GLU A 583 14.23 -7.10 -43.10
CA GLU A 583 13.32 -7.40 -44.22
C GLU A 583 12.06 -8.15 -43.79
N VAL A 584 11.92 -8.43 -42.49
CA VAL A 584 10.76 -9.15 -41.94
C VAL A 584 10.05 -8.35 -40.88
N ASP A 585 8.74 -8.63 -40.70
CA ASP A 585 7.98 -8.20 -39.52
C ASP A 585 7.21 -9.38 -38.90
N PHE A 586 6.65 -9.17 -37.70
CA PHE A 586 5.95 -10.16 -36.91
C PHE A 586 4.57 -9.62 -36.49
N ASP A 587 3.51 -10.38 -36.76
CA ASP A 587 2.12 -10.03 -36.47
C ASP A 587 1.49 -10.84 -35.33
N GLY A 588 2.30 -11.45 -34.48
CA GLY A 588 1.86 -12.30 -33.36
C GLY A 588 1.62 -13.77 -33.73
N LYS A 589 1.47 -14.10 -35.00
CA LYS A 589 1.20 -15.47 -35.50
C LYS A 589 2.32 -16.00 -36.39
N GLU A 590 2.89 -15.10 -37.18
CA GLU A 590 3.95 -15.46 -38.13
C GLU A 590 4.94 -14.34 -38.32
N VAL A 591 6.17 -14.71 -38.75
CA VAL A 591 7.16 -13.78 -39.26
C VAL A 591 7.11 -13.85 -40.77
N TYR A 592 6.90 -12.72 -41.42
CA TYR A 592 6.72 -12.58 -42.86
C TYR A 592 7.68 -11.57 -43.49
N ILE A 593 8.00 -11.75 -44.77
CA ILE A 593 8.84 -10.82 -45.52
C ILE A 593 8.02 -9.58 -45.86
N ILE A 594 8.56 -8.39 -45.54
CA ILE A 594 7.95 -7.12 -45.88
C ILE A 594 8.08 -6.89 -47.39
N ASN A 595 6.93 -6.86 -48.10
CA ASN A 595 6.93 -6.54 -49.53
C ASN A 595 6.88 -5.01 -49.72
N PRO A 596 7.92 -4.38 -50.31
CA PRO A 596 7.97 -2.94 -50.51
C PRO A 596 6.88 -2.41 -51.45
N ASP A 597 6.34 -3.23 -52.34
CA ASP A 597 5.35 -2.86 -53.36
C ASP A 597 3.87 -3.02 -52.92
N GLY A 598 3.61 -3.47 -51.66
CA GLY A 598 2.25 -3.60 -51.12
C GLY A 598 1.32 -4.59 -51.82
N ALA A 599 1.89 -5.49 -52.66
CA ALA A 599 1.12 -6.54 -53.36
C ALA A 599 0.89 -7.72 -52.41
N ASP A 600 -0.36 -7.94 -52.04
CA ASP A 600 -0.85 -9.05 -51.20
C ASP A 600 -0.82 -10.39 -51.96
N ASN A 601 0.31 -10.75 -52.52
CA ASN A 601 0.53 -11.97 -53.29
C ASN A 601 1.29 -13.00 -52.45
N GLY A 602 0.64 -13.60 -51.44
CA GLY A 602 1.15 -14.72 -50.69
C GLY A 602 2.53 -14.45 -50.09
N ALA A 603 2.57 -13.57 -49.06
CA ALA A 603 3.79 -13.25 -48.34
C ALA A 603 4.46 -14.56 -47.88
N VAL A 604 5.74 -14.71 -48.19
CA VAL A 604 6.51 -15.83 -47.66
C VAL A 604 6.68 -15.63 -46.18
N SER A 605 6.10 -16.52 -45.40
CA SER A 605 6.08 -16.43 -43.94
C SER A 605 6.48 -17.75 -43.30
N VAL A 606 6.78 -17.68 -42.02
CA VAL A 606 6.98 -18.83 -41.13
C VAL A 606 6.17 -18.65 -39.84
N SER A 607 5.45 -19.71 -39.47
CA SER A 607 4.58 -19.66 -38.31
C SER A 607 5.35 -19.54 -37.00
N LEU A 608 4.72 -18.92 -35.97
CA LEU A 608 5.28 -18.85 -34.62
C LEU A 608 5.55 -20.26 -34.05
N SER A 609 4.71 -21.26 -34.39
CA SER A 609 4.87 -22.65 -33.98
C SER A 609 6.13 -23.27 -34.59
N ASP A 610 6.41 -23.00 -35.87
CA ASP A 610 7.62 -23.48 -36.52
C ASP A 610 8.87 -22.79 -35.94
N ILE A 611 8.79 -21.48 -35.65
CA ILE A 611 9.84 -20.71 -34.98
C ILE A 611 10.11 -21.28 -33.59
N ALA A 612 9.07 -21.57 -32.83
CA ALA A 612 9.17 -22.16 -31.50
C ALA A 612 9.83 -23.54 -31.55
N THR A 613 9.42 -24.39 -32.49
CA THR A 613 10.06 -25.69 -32.75
C THR A 613 11.52 -25.54 -33.16
N LYS A 614 11.83 -24.64 -34.10
CA LYS A 614 13.19 -24.36 -34.55
C LYS A 614 14.09 -23.88 -33.43
N SER A 615 13.52 -23.08 -32.50
CA SER A 615 14.29 -22.54 -31.38
C SER A 615 14.84 -23.62 -30.42
N GLN A 616 14.28 -24.85 -30.46
CA GLN A 616 14.75 -25.98 -29.68
C GLN A 616 15.93 -26.72 -30.30
N VAL A 617 16.22 -26.46 -31.57
CA VAL A 617 17.21 -27.20 -32.33
C VAL A 617 18.16 -26.27 -33.07
N ASN A 618 19.45 -26.39 -32.77
CA ASN A 618 20.51 -25.65 -33.47
C ASN A 618 20.31 -24.12 -33.46
N ASN A 619 19.78 -23.57 -32.38
CA ASN A 619 19.49 -22.14 -32.21
C ASN A 619 20.41 -21.51 -31.17
N THR A 620 20.95 -20.33 -31.46
CA THR A 620 21.80 -19.54 -30.58
C THR A 620 21.12 -18.22 -30.12
N ILE A 621 19.92 -17.93 -30.65
CA ILE A 621 19.15 -16.73 -30.33
C ILE A 621 18.26 -17.05 -29.16
N PRO A 622 18.34 -16.30 -28.02
CA PRO A 622 17.53 -16.59 -26.86
C PRO A 622 16.04 -16.39 -27.13
N VAL A 623 15.21 -17.35 -26.72
CA VAL A 623 13.74 -17.25 -26.67
C VAL A 623 13.24 -17.18 -25.24
N ASP A 624 14.15 -17.01 -24.28
CA ASP A 624 14.02 -16.85 -22.84
C ASP A 624 14.69 -15.52 -22.51
N VAL A 625 13.90 -14.46 -22.29
CA VAL A 625 14.41 -13.09 -22.12
C VAL A 625 14.03 -12.57 -20.75
N THR A 626 15.02 -12.06 -20.03
CA THR A 626 14.79 -11.40 -18.72
C THR A 626 15.20 -9.93 -18.82
N ALA A 627 14.24 -9.04 -18.53
CA ALA A 627 14.52 -7.63 -18.37
C ALA A 627 14.28 -7.18 -16.94
N THR A 628 15.07 -6.21 -16.51
CA THR A 628 14.97 -5.58 -15.18
C THR A 628 14.83 -4.07 -15.36
N TYR A 629 14.01 -3.45 -14.52
CA TYR A 629 13.82 -2.00 -14.54
C TYR A 629 13.83 -1.44 -13.12
N SER A 630 14.44 -0.27 -12.98
CA SER A 630 14.37 0.60 -11.79
C SER A 630 14.29 2.04 -12.31
N SER A 631 13.48 2.87 -11.66
CA SER A 631 13.25 4.24 -12.12
C SER A 631 13.96 5.28 -11.24
N PRO A 632 14.59 6.29 -11.83
CA PRO A 632 15.13 7.43 -11.08
C PRO A 632 14.04 8.43 -10.64
N VAL A 633 12.81 8.27 -11.14
CA VAL A 633 11.67 9.15 -10.85
C VAL A 633 10.46 8.33 -10.41
N SER A 634 9.57 8.97 -9.64
CA SER A 634 8.31 8.38 -9.17
C SER A 634 7.11 9.23 -9.63
N PRO A 635 6.69 9.13 -10.89
CA PRO A 635 5.67 10.03 -11.45
C PRO A 635 4.35 9.91 -10.66
N PRO A 636 3.81 11.05 -10.18
CA PRO A 636 2.62 11.01 -9.34
C PRO A 636 1.34 10.80 -10.17
N PRO A 637 0.48 9.85 -9.77
CA PRO A 637 -0.93 9.88 -10.13
C PRO A 637 -1.64 10.99 -9.36
N TYR A 638 -2.78 11.48 -9.90
CA TYR A 638 -3.62 12.49 -9.27
C TYR A 638 -5.07 12.02 -9.19
N MET A 639 -5.80 12.50 -8.19
CA MET A 639 -7.21 12.16 -8.01
C MET A 639 -7.97 13.35 -7.43
N VAL A 640 -9.21 13.51 -7.89
CA VAL A 640 -10.21 14.40 -7.32
C VAL A 640 -11.36 13.55 -6.79
N GLY A 641 -11.86 13.88 -5.60
CA GLY A 641 -13.05 13.29 -5.01
C GLY A 641 -14.04 14.36 -4.60
N MET A 642 -15.32 14.20 -5.01
CA MET A 642 -16.42 15.05 -4.58
C MET A 642 -17.52 14.19 -3.97
N VAL A 643 -18.07 14.61 -2.85
CA VAL A 643 -19.07 13.85 -2.09
C VAL A 643 -20.30 14.70 -1.80
N GLU A 644 -21.49 14.12 -1.94
CA GLU A 644 -22.74 14.66 -1.44
C GLU A 644 -23.23 13.81 -0.26
N ILE A 645 -23.55 14.48 0.86
CA ILE A 645 -24.12 13.84 2.04
C ILE A 645 -25.50 14.38 2.37
N GLU A 646 -26.30 13.55 3.06
CA GLU A 646 -27.46 13.99 3.84
C GLU A 646 -27.14 13.77 5.32
N LEU A 647 -27.12 14.86 6.07
CA LEU A 647 -26.83 14.87 7.50
C LEU A 647 -28.12 15.15 8.29
N ASP A 648 -28.37 14.33 9.29
CA ASP A 648 -29.45 14.50 10.25
C ASP A 648 -28.91 15.27 11.48
N LYS A 649 -29.37 16.51 11.66
CA LYS A 649 -28.92 17.39 12.75
C LYS A 649 -29.39 16.96 14.15
N GLU A 650 -30.42 16.12 14.23
CA GLU A 650 -30.94 15.62 15.50
C GLU A 650 -30.11 14.46 16.04
N THR A 651 -29.46 13.69 15.16
CA THR A 651 -28.70 12.49 15.52
C THR A 651 -27.20 12.57 15.21
N GLY A 652 -26.78 13.53 14.38
CA GLY A 652 -25.43 13.59 13.83
C GLY A 652 -25.13 12.52 12.77
N ALA A 653 -26.13 11.75 12.33
CA ALA A 653 -25.94 10.69 11.36
C ALA A 653 -25.67 11.24 9.96
N VAL A 654 -24.65 10.71 9.29
CA VAL A 654 -24.24 11.05 7.92
C VAL A 654 -24.61 9.90 6.99
N LYS A 655 -25.34 10.21 5.92
CA LYS A 655 -25.61 9.30 4.81
C LYS A 655 -24.92 9.83 3.57
N ILE A 656 -24.04 9.02 2.98
CA ILE A 656 -23.44 9.34 1.68
C ILE A 656 -24.49 9.07 0.60
N LEU A 657 -24.75 10.05 -0.25
CA LEU A 657 -25.67 9.94 -1.38
C LEU A 657 -24.95 9.61 -2.67
N ASP A 658 -23.90 10.38 -2.95
CA ASP A 658 -23.13 10.29 -4.19
C ASP A 658 -21.66 10.61 -3.92
N TYR A 659 -20.76 9.84 -4.53
CA TYR A 659 -19.34 10.08 -4.53
C TYR A 659 -18.81 10.00 -5.96
N GLN A 660 -18.34 11.12 -6.49
CA GLN A 660 -17.70 11.20 -7.81
C GLN A 660 -16.20 11.25 -7.64
N ALA A 661 -15.49 10.40 -8.37
CA ALA A 661 -14.04 10.40 -8.44
C ALA A 661 -13.56 10.48 -9.89
N VAL A 662 -12.54 11.29 -10.13
CA VAL A 662 -11.80 11.32 -11.40
C VAL A 662 -10.31 11.14 -11.09
N VAL A 663 -9.70 10.15 -11.77
CA VAL A 663 -8.31 9.74 -11.51
C VAL A 663 -7.46 9.91 -12.77
N ASP A 664 -6.31 10.54 -12.62
CA ASP A 664 -5.22 10.52 -13.60
C ASP A 664 -4.17 9.49 -13.17
N CYS A 665 -4.24 8.30 -13.76
CA CYS A 665 -3.22 7.24 -13.64
C CYS A 665 -2.45 7.01 -14.94
N GLY A 666 -2.38 8.04 -15.79
CA GLY A 666 -1.90 7.90 -17.16
C GLY A 666 -2.93 7.17 -18.02
N ILE A 667 -2.49 6.16 -18.78
CA ILE A 667 -3.38 5.31 -19.58
C ILE A 667 -3.77 4.08 -18.74
N PRO A 668 -5.05 3.90 -18.36
CA PRO A 668 -5.47 2.70 -17.61
C PRO A 668 -5.26 1.44 -18.45
N VAL A 669 -4.39 0.52 -18.03
CA VAL A 669 -4.13 -0.75 -18.75
C VAL A 669 -5.37 -1.60 -18.86
N ASN A 670 -6.14 -1.68 -17.78
CA ASN A 670 -7.44 -2.34 -17.73
C ASN A 670 -8.43 -1.42 -16.98
N PRO A 671 -9.23 -0.64 -17.69
CA PRO A 671 -10.12 0.35 -17.07
C PRO A 671 -11.08 -0.24 -16.03
N ASN A 672 -11.56 -1.47 -16.24
CA ASN A 672 -12.47 -2.11 -15.29
C ASN A 672 -11.74 -2.49 -13.97
N LEU A 673 -10.54 -3.05 -14.06
CA LEU A 673 -9.75 -3.37 -12.86
C LEU A 673 -9.30 -2.09 -12.13
N ALA A 674 -8.93 -1.04 -12.86
CA ALA A 674 -8.59 0.27 -12.30
C ALA A 674 -9.78 0.89 -11.56
N ARG A 675 -10.99 0.83 -12.15
CA ARG A 675 -12.24 1.28 -11.53
C ARG A 675 -12.53 0.54 -10.23
N VAL A 676 -12.45 -0.79 -10.23
CA VAL A 676 -12.68 -1.62 -9.03
C VAL A 676 -11.67 -1.30 -7.92
N GLN A 677 -10.39 -1.03 -8.27
CA GLN A 677 -9.40 -0.59 -7.29
C GLN A 677 -9.75 0.79 -6.70
N THR A 678 -10.27 1.69 -7.51
CA THR A 678 -10.69 3.04 -7.07
C THR A 678 -11.91 2.96 -6.15
N GLU A 679 -12.96 2.25 -6.55
CA GLU A 679 -14.16 2.03 -5.73
C GLU A 679 -13.81 1.39 -4.38
N GLY A 680 -12.95 0.36 -4.40
CA GLY A 680 -12.48 -0.31 -3.18
C GLY A 680 -11.67 0.59 -2.25
N GLY A 681 -10.84 1.49 -2.80
CA GLY A 681 -10.07 2.46 -2.01
C GLY A 681 -10.95 3.56 -1.42
N ILE A 682 -11.91 4.07 -2.18
CA ILE A 682 -12.91 5.04 -1.69
C ILE A 682 -13.70 4.42 -0.54
N GLY A 683 -14.15 3.16 -0.67
CA GLY A 683 -14.84 2.46 0.40
C GLY A 683 -14.02 2.34 1.69
N GLN A 684 -12.72 2.06 1.58
CA GLN A 684 -11.80 2.07 2.74
C GLN A 684 -11.63 3.48 3.32
N GLY A 685 -11.49 4.52 2.48
CA GLY A 685 -11.39 5.90 2.93
C GLY A 685 -12.65 6.40 3.65
N ILE A 686 -13.84 6.00 3.18
CA ILE A 686 -15.12 6.25 3.84
C ILE A 686 -15.16 5.54 5.20
N GLY A 687 -14.71 4.27 5.24
CA GLY A 687 -14.60 3.50 6.48
C GLY A 687 -13.76 4.23 7.52
N MET A 688 -12.58 4.66 7.14
CA MET A 688 -11.67 5.41 8.01
C MET A 688 -12.26 6.76 8.44
N ALA A 689 -13.01 7.44 7.56
CA ALA A 689 -13.58 8.75 7.85
C ALA A 689 -14.79 8.71 8.81
N LEU A 690 -15.61 7.65 8.75
CA LEU A 690 -16.91 7.63 9.46
C LEU A 690 -17.06 6.53 10.50
N TYR A 691 -16.34 5.39 10.39
CA TYR A 691 -16.68 4.17 11.13
C TYR A 691 -15.51 3.54 11.90
N GLU A 692 -14.34 3.46 11.25
CA GLU A 692 -13.22 2.64 11.73
C GLU A 692 -12.42 3.35 12.82
N ASN A 693 -12.21 2.68 13.93
CA ASN A 693 -11.49 3.22 15.08
C ASN A 693 -10.70 2.11 15.78
N VAL A 694 -9.51 2.43 16.26
CA VAL A 694 -8.71 1.58 17.14
C VAL A 694 -8.43 2.35 18.41
N THR A 695 -8.92 1.84 19.53
CA THR A 695 -8.73 2.45 20.85
C THR A 695 -8.08 1.48 21.83
N TYR A 696 -7.36 2.02 22.80
CA TYR A 696 -6.68 1.25 23.83
C TYR A 696 -7.23 1.62 25.22
N ASN A 697 -7.47 0.61 26.05
CA ASN A 697 -7.79 0.86 27.44
C ASN A 697 -6.52 1.25 28.24
N ALA A 698 -6.68 1.57 29.52
CA ALA A 698 -5.57 1.96 30.41
C ALA A 698 -4.48 0.89 30.58
N GLY A 699 -4.74 -0.38 30.22
CA GLY A 699 -3.77 -1.47 30.18
C GLY A 699 -3.12 -1.67 28.83
N GLY A 700 -3.39 -0.83 27.82
CA GLY A 700 -2.86 -0.96 26.46
C GLY A 700 -3.54 -2.03 25.59
N LYS A 701 -4.68 -2.60 26.03
CA LYS A 701 -5.42 -3.60 25.27
C LYS A 701 -6.38 -2.92 24.30
N ILE A 702 -6.42 -3.39 23.05
CA ILE A 702 -7.35 -2.93 22.03
C ILE A 702 -8.78 -3.27 22.40
N ALA A 703 -9.69 -2.29 22.26
CA ALA A 703 -11.11 -2.48 22.48
C ALA A 703 -11.78 -3.13 21.28
N GLU A 704 -11.49 -2.67 20.08
CA GLU A 704 -12.05 -3.14 18.80
C GLU A 704 -11.26 -4.34 18.28
N ASN A 705 -11.33 -5.49 18.96
CA ASN A 705 -10.50 -6.66 18.68
C ASN A 705 -11.15 -7.74 17.78
N ASP A 706 -12.35 -7.47 17.29
CA ASP A 706 -13.05 -8.31 16.31
C ASP A 706 -14.00 -7.46 15.43
N LEU A 707 -14.61 -8.07 14.40
CA LEU A 707 -15.51 -7.38 13.47
C LEU A 707 -16.89 -7.03 14.07
N MET A 708 -17.18 -7.44 15.31
CA MET A 708 -18.37 -6.97 16.03
C MET A 708 -18.15 -5.58 16.63
N GLN A 709 -16.94 -5.28 17.08
CA GLN A 709 -16.57 -3.96 17.62
C GLN A 709 -15.95 -3.06 16.55
N TYR A 710 -15.08 -3.59 15.71
CA TYR A 710 -14.46 -2.84 14.61
C TYR A 710 -15.45 -2.75 13.43
N LYS A 711 -15.93 -1.55 13.14
CA LYS A 711 -16.98 -1.32 12.14
C LYS A 711 -16.37 -1.01 10.78
N ILE A 712 -16.66 -1.87 9.80
CA ILE A 712 -16.34 -1.65 8.40
C ILE A 712 -17.64 -1.25 7.69
N PRO A 713 -17.63 -0.24 6.79
CA PRO A 713 -18.83 0.15 6.06
C PRO A 713 -19.33 -0.98 5.17
N THR A 714 -20.64 -1.12 5.11
CA THR A 714 -21.32 -2.05 4.19
C THR A 714 -21.63 -1.36 2.85
N ARG A 715 -22.13 -2.10 1.88
CA ARG A 715 -22.56 -1.52 0.59
C ARG A 715 -23.62 -0.41 0.74
N GLN A 716 -24.43 -0.46 1.79
CA GLN A 716 -25.46 0.55 2.07
C GLN A 716 -24.85 1.86 2.63
N ASP A 717 -23.70 1.79 3.28
CA ASP A 717 -23.06 2.91 3.96
C ASP A 717 -22.21 3.77 3.01
N VAL A 718 -21.69 3.19 1.93
CA VAL A 718 -20.77 3.88 1.01
C VAL A 718 -21.47 4.72 -0.06
N GLY A 719 -22.81 4.66 -0.16
CA GLY A 719 -23.59 5.40 -1.16
C GLY A 719 -23.34 4.93 -2.59
N ASN A 720 -23.57 5.84 -3.53
CA ASN A 720 -23.25 5.62 -4.94
C ASN A 720 -21.82 6.12 -5.20
N ILE A 721 -20.96 5.28 -5.78
CA ILE A 721 -19.57 5.62 -6.14
C ILE A 721 -19.43 5.57 -7.65
N ASN A 722 -19.12 6.72 -8.26
CA ASN A 722 -18.86 6.86 -9.68
C ASN A 722 -17.37 7.15 -9.88
N VAL A 723 -16.74 6.42 -10.80
CA VAL A 723 -15.31 6.54 -11.08
C VAL A 723 -15.08 6.73 -12.57
N GLU A 724 -14.34 7.78 -12.89
CA GLU A 724 -13.88 8.06 -14.23
C GLU A 724 -12.39 8.34 -14.27
N PHE A 725 -11.82 8.32 -15.48
CA PHE A 725 -10.41 8.53 -15.69
C PHE A 725 -10.19 9.72 -16.63
N GLU A 726 -9.26 10.57 -16.25
CA GLU A 726 -8.68 11.56 -17.14
C GLU A 726 -7.32 11.05 -17.61
N THR A 727 -7.00 11.23 -18.88
CA THR A 727 -5.78 10.68 -19.45
C THR A 727 -4.65 11.69 -19.49
N SER A 728 -3.47 11.27 -19.05
CA SER A 728 -2.18 11.87 -19.31
C SER A 728 -1.25 10.81 -19.93
N TYR A 729 -0.08 11.20 -20.38
CA TYR A 729 0.90 10.25 -20.90
C TYR A 729 2.22 10.42 -20.17
N GLU A 730 2.58 9.44 -19.34
CA GLU A 730 3.85 9.43 -18.60
C GLU A 730 4.97 8.82 -19.47
N PRO A 731 5.95 9.64 -19.91
CA PRO A 731 6.99 9.14 -20.83
C PRO A 731 7.88 8.06 -20.22
N SER A 732 8.04 8.04 -18.90
CA SER A 732 8.88 7.07 -18.18
C SER A 732 8.15 5.78 -17.83
N GLY A 733 6.82 5.72 -18.04
CA GLY A 733 5.98 4.55 -17.73
C GLY A 733 5.65 3.71 -18.97
N PRO A 734 5.39 2.41 -18.78
CA PRO A 734 4.99 1.53 -19.89
C PRO A 734 3.67 2.02 -20.49
N PHE A 735 3.63 2.26 -21.80
CA PHE A 735 2.45 2.76 -22.53
C PHE A 735 1.88 4.08 -21.98
N GLY A 736 2.67 4.87 -21.25
CA GLY A 736 2.20 6.13 -20.64
C GLY A 736 1.49 5.98 -19.30
N VAL A 737 1.62 4.86 -18.65
CA VAL A 737 0.96 4.51 -17.38
C VAL A 737 1.63 5.16 -16.17
N LYS A 738 0.83 5.52 -15.17
CA LYS A 738 1.22 5.77 -13.77
C LYS A 738 0.52 4.75 -12.86
N SER A 739 0.76 4.82 -11.57
CA SER A 739 0.10 3.94 -10.60
C SER A 739 -1.34 4.36 -10.27
N ILE A 740 -2.07 3.47 -9.57
CA ILE A 740 -3.40 3.77 -9.03
C ILE A 740 -3.63 3.16 -7.63
N GLY A 741 -2.71 2.28 -7.17
CA GLY A 741 -2.95 1.39 -6.04
C GLY A 741 -3.31 2.08 -4.72
N GLU A 742 -2.70 3.20 -4.39
CA GLU A 742 -2.80 3.83 -3.06
C GLU A 742 -3.55 5.17 -3.05
N ILE A 743 -3.47 5.96 -4.11
CA ILE A 743 -4.06 7.31 -4.16
C ILE A 743 -5.57 7.30 -3.83
N VAL A 744 -6.25 6.24 -4.19
CA VAL A 744 -7.71 6.08 -4.18
C VAL A 744 -8.35 6.08 -2.78
N ILE A 745 -7.56 6.02 -1.69
CA ILE A 745 -8.06 6.10 -0.31
C ILE A 745 -7.97 7.52 0.27
N ASN A 746 -7.28 8.46 -0.40
CA ASN A 746 -6.83 9.70 0.23
C ASN A 746 -7.89 10.81 0.24
N THR A 747 -8.82 10.84 -0.72
CA THR A 747 -9.80 11.93 -0.86
C THR A 747 -11.04 11.85 0.04
N PRO A 748 -11.53 10.67 0.51
CA PRO A 748 -12.81 10.61 1.22
C PRO A 748 -12.84 11.39 2.53
N ALA A 749 -11.82 11.28 3.38
CA ALA A 749 -11.83 11.92 4.70
C ALA A 749 -11.91 13.47 4.61
N PRO A 750 -11.06 14.16 3.83
CA PRO A 750 -11.16 15.62 3.73
C PRO A 750 -12.41 16.09 2.97
N ALA A 751 -12.89 15.36 1.96
CA ALA A 751 -14.12 15.69 1.27
C ALA A 751 -15.35 15.57 2.20
N LEU A 752 -15.41 14.52 3.02
CA LEU A 752 -16.46 14.34 4.03
C LEU A 752 -16.37 15.39 5.14
N ALA A 753 -15.16 15.73 5.62
CA ALA A 753 -14.97 16.81 6.60
C ALA A 753 -15.55 18.14 6.10
N HIS A 754 -15.32 18.47 4.83
CA HIS A 754 -15.85 19.67 4.21
C HIS A 754 -17.38 19.62 4.09
N ALA A 755 -17.95 18.53 3.59
CA ALA A 755 -19.40 18.37 3.49
C ALA A 755 -20.09 18.45 4.86
N ILE A 756 -19.51 17.86 5.90
CA ILE A 756 -20.00 17.93 7.29
C ILE A 756 -19.96 19.38 7.80
N TYR A 757 -18.84 20.09 7.58
CA TYR A 757 -18.76 21.51 7.95
C TYR A 757 -19.86 22.33 7.24
N ARG A 758 -20.06 22.15 5.96
CA ARG A 758 -21.10 22.84 5.19
C ARG A 758 -22.51 22.58 5.74
N ALA A 759 -22.76 21.34 6.22
CA ALA A 759 -24.05 20.97 6.79
C ALA A 759 -24.25 21.50 8.23
N THR A 760 -23.19 21.66 9.01
CA THR A 760 -23.25 21.92 10.46
C THR A 760 -22.74 23.31 10.88
N GLY A 761 -21.84 23.90 10.11
CA GLY A 761 -21.05 25.08 10.46
C GLY A 761 -19.87 24.79 11.41
N VAL A 762 -19.56 23.51 11.68
CA VAL A 762 -18.52 23.10 12.63
C VAL A 762 -17.45 22.26 11.94
N TRP A 763 -16.17 22.65 12.08
CA TRP A 763 -15.03 21.87 11.60
C TRP A 763 -14.69 20.73 12.55
N HIS A 764 -14.78 19.50 12.03
CA HIS A 764 -14.33 18.30 12.72
C HIS A 764 -12.93 17.90 12.26
N ARG A 765 -11.94 17.92 13.16
CA ARG A 765 -10.52 17.68 12.85
C ARG A 765 -10.00 16.34 13.38
N THR A 766 -10.89 15.47 13.86
CA THR A 766 -10.56 14.14 14.38
C THR A 766 -11.40 13.06 13.71
N VAL A 767 -10.80 12.22 12.87
CA VAL A 767 -11.46 11.04 12.29
C VAL A 767 -11.43 9.87 13.28
N PRO A 768 -12.45 8.97 13.26
CA PRO A 768 -13.66 9.01 12.46
C PRO A 768 -14.68 10.05 12.96
N PHE A 769 -15.46 10.61 12.03
CA PHE A 769 -16.57 11.55 12.30
C PHE A 769 -17.82 10.76 12.71
N THR A 770 -17.84 10.29 13.95
CA THR A 770 -19.00 9.52 14.44
C THR A 770 -20.20 10.44 14.66
N PRO A 771 -21.44 9.91 14.61
CA PRO A 771 -22.64 10.69 14.89
C PRO A 771 -22.57 11.45 16.22
N GLU A 772 -22.00 10.82 17.26
CA GLU A 772 -21.78 11.45 18.57
C GLU A 772 -20.88 12.69 18.46
N LYS A 773 -19.74 12.59 17.77
CA LYS A 773 -18.81 13.72 17.61
C LYS A 773 -19.46 14.88 16.86
N ILE A 774 -20.18 14.57 15.79
CA ILE A 774 -20.87 15.58 14.98
C ILE A 774 -21.95 16.27 15.80
N LEU A 775 -22.77 15.50 16.50
CA LEU A 775 -23.83 16.05 17.36
C LEU A 775 -23.26 16.92 18.50
N MET A 776 -22.24 16.42 19.19
CA MET A 776 -21.65 17.15 20.32
C MET A 776 -20.93 18.43 19.85
N GLY A 777 -20.27 18.41 18.67
CA GLY A 777 -19.68 19.61 18.09
C GLY A 777 -20.71 20.68 17.69
N MET A 778 -21.92 20.29 17.26
CA MET A 778 -23.01 21.24 17.01
C MET A 778 -23.58 21.84 18.28
N VAL A 779 -23.60 21.09 19.37
CA VAL A 779 -24.08 21.55 20.67
C VAL A 779 -23.09 22.47 21.37
N ASP A 780 -21.79 22.11 21.25
CA ASP A 780 -20.67 22.85 21.87
C ASP A 780 -19.49 22.84 20.88
N PRO A 781 -19.27 23.90 20.10
CA PRO A 781 -18.16 23.98 19.15
C PRO A 781 -16.77 23.80 19.79
N ASP A 782 -16.63 24.08 21.08
CA ASP A 782 -15.39 23.87 21.83
C ASP A 782 -15.30 22.47 22.45
N TRP A 783 -16.29 21.60 22.20
CA TRP A 783 -16.29 20.24 22.70
C TRP A 783 -15.06 19.48 22.21
N GLN A 784 -14.33 18.94 23.17
CA GLN A 784 -13.17 18.10 22.88
C GLN A 784 -13.49 16.65 23.22
N GLU A 785 -13.20 15.77 22.31
CA GLU A 785 -13.31 14.33 22.55
C GLU A 785 -12.47 13.93 23.75
N LYS A 786 -13.09 13.31 24.74
CA LYS A 786 -12.36 12.72 25.86
C LYS A 786 -11.47 11.61 25.33
N ASP A 787 -10.18 11.72 25.53
CA ASP A 787 -9.22 10.69 25.15
C ASP A 787 -9.48 9.41 25.95
N LEU A 788 -10.20 8.45 25.36
CA LEU A 788 -10.57 7.19 25.99
C LEU A 788 -9.35 6.29 26.30
N ARG A 789 -8.16 6.61 25.76
CA ARG A 789 -6.91 5.89 26.04
C ARG A 789 -6.43 6.02 27.50
N VAL A 790 -6.99 6.92 28.26
CA VAL A 790 -6.51 7.30 29.62
C VAL A 790 -7.54 6.97 30.70
N LYS A 791 -8.61 6.22 30.41
CA LYS A 791 -9.57 5.80 31.45
C LYS A 791 -9.19 4.49 32.13
#